data_7759cb2b1bf81b2f39f8467a9a8ddf51
#
_entry.id   7759cb2b1bf81b2f39f8467a9a8ddf51
#
_cell.length_a   1.000
_cell.length_b   1.000
_cell.length_c   1.000
_cell.angle_alpha   90.00
_cell.angle_beta   90.00
_cell.angle_gamma   90.00
#
_symmetry.space_group_name_H-M   'P 1'
#
loop_
_entity.id
_entity.type
_entity.pdbx_description
1 polymer ?
#
loop_
_entity_poly.entity_id
_entity_poly.type
_entity_poly.pdbx_seq_one_letter_code
_entity_poly.pdbx_strand_id
1 'polypeptide(L)'
;MTDPFAVPATRAPSPAPLVDGIRRHVDAWRNAGYPGASDTSTQLLHHWFLDEHQTPDGTPFRYYFAQREAVETVIYLYEVAKARRLPDLIARFSTAPLPDRGQPYPRYVVKAATGSGKTKVMSLLIAWSYFHHLREAGSELSATSLVVAPNLIVYERLRTDFEHARIFREDPIVPPGWAFDLRVSLRDDPLSPAGPVLVLTNVQVLYERLPAVPSSPLDMVLGPRPPKSLTAPDPILLRLAARGRVLVVNDEAHHLHEAIRRETGDPLTIWRSLHRLHELADGGVVAQFDFSATPRSQDGRLFDDIVADYPLSAAIEQGIVKRPVIGELSGALEVASDDASVRYRKQISAGVAKWREFRDVLAPAGKKPLLFVMAESTDAADEIARYLGTLSDLVGRVLTIHVNMGGRDKGEIKKDDLENARRWAREVDSDDNPYSAIVSVLMLREGWDVRNVSVVVPLRPLTAKSRILPEQTLGRGLRRMTPPGSGVDEKVVVIEHEAFRDLWDTVIAEEGIAVDRRDADDVHPEVTVITVQPDRMSHDIEIPQLTRVLSRDSAELRSLRPADVPARLIPLADELRNSDIDYTGRDLLTGVVVERATYPTPVADQPGPVIAWFAGELARETRLTGQFAVLAPLVRGYIEERSFGGPVDVADPLVLQALREPAAQEVVLGALRHAVEERVLIARTAESEPKPLLLSRTRPFLWSRDTAGAAKSIFSAQPCDSGLEVRFCAFLDRCGDVESFAKLARDVRFSLEYRAEAGRLAYYYPDFVVRRTDGAHVVIETKGLVDPDVPHKDERAAAWAVDATVASGVRWSYLRVDQELFDQQEPLVGSLRELTDVVFESRRQSYLRERRAPRPRSREEAFALMDRVRERSRAVAGVDEEISRLRDDPRG
;
A
#
# COMPACT_ATOMS: atom_id res chain seq x y z
N MET A 1 -7.03 15.43 -1.52
CA MET A 1 -6.77 13.97 -1.57
C MET A 1 -6.48 13.49 -0.18
N THR A 2 -7.11 12.41 0.26
CA THR A 2 -6.79 11.74 1.53
C THR A 2 -5.51 10.91 1.37
N ASP A 3 -4.74 10.72 2.45
CA ASP A 3 -3.51 9.93 2.40
C ASP A 3 -3.83 8.45 2.09
N PRO A 4 -3.33 7.87 0.97
CA PRO A 4 -3.61 6.49 0.59
C PRO A 4 -2.96 5.45 1.51
N PHE A 5 -2.05 5.86 2.38
CA PHE A 5 -1.31 5.01 3.29
C PHE A 5 -1.90 5.00 4.70
N ALA A 6 -2.68 6.01 5.04
CA ALA A 6 -3.31 6.14 6.35
C ALA A 6 -4.61 5.33 6.43
N VAL A 7 -4.98 4.92 7.65
CA VAL A 7 -6.32 4.35 7.92
C VAL A 7 -7.36 5.44 7.68
N PRO A 8 -8.32 5.27 6.76
CA PRO A 8 -9.33 6.29 6.53
C PRO A 8 -10.20 6.50 7.77
N ALA A 9 -10.50 7.75 8.10
CA ALA A 9 -11.38 8.09 9.22
C ALA A 9 -12.79 7.51 9.04
N THR A 10 -13.28 7.48 7.80
CA THR A 10 -14.57 6.91 7.42
C THR A 10 -14.42 6.10 6.13
N ARG A 11 -15.16 5.02 6.02
CA ARG A 11 -15.26 4.19 4.81
C ARG A 11 -16.73 4.09 4.41
N ALA A 12 -17.01 4.19 3.13
CA ALA A 12 -18.37 3.96 2.61
C ALA A 12 -18.80 2.52 2.92
N PRO A 13 -20.08 2.29 3.29
CA PRO A 13 -20.62 0.95 3.43
C PRO A 13 -20.46 0.16 2.13
N SER A 14 -20.13 -1.13 2.26
CA SER A 14 -20.01 -1.99 1.09
C SER A 14 -21.38 -2.59 0.72
N PRO A 15 -21.70 -2.68 -0.59
CA PRO A 15 -22.86 -3.43 -1.04
C PRO A 15 -22.74 -4.96 -0.83
N ALA A 16 -21.53 -5.45 -0.50
CA ALA A 16 -21.28 -6.87 -0.25
C ALA A 16 -21.59 -7.21 1.22
N PRO A 17 -22.51 -8.15 1.50
CA PRO A 17 -23.07 -8.37 2.84
C PRO A 17 -22.08 -8.77 3.93
N LEU A 18 -20.93 -9.33 3.58
CA LEU A 18 -19.91 -9.81 4.53
C LEU A 18 -18.95 -8.70 4.96
N VAL A 19 -18.68 -7.73 4.07
CA VAL A 19 -17.54 -6.82 4.18
C VAL A 19 -17.58 -5.95 5.41
N ASP A 20 -18.69 -5.26 5.68
CA ASP A 20 -18.76 -4.32 6.82
C ASP A 20 -18.70 -5.04 8.18
N GLY A 21 -19.23 -6.27 8.24
CA GLY A 21 -19.07 -7.13 9.41
C GLY A 21 -17.61 -7.51 9.64
N ILE A 22 -16.92 -7.96 8.59
CA ILE A 22 -15.52 -8.36 8.63
C ILE A 22 -14.63 -7.16 8.99
N ARG A 23 -14.82 -6.00 8.37
CA ARG A 23 -14.06 -4.76 8.62
C ARG A 23 -14.02 -4.40 10.10
N ARG A 24 -15.15 -4.44 10.79
CA ARG A 24 -15.20 -4.12 12.23
C ARG A 24 -14.31 -5.03 13.08
N HIS A 25 -14.28 -6.31 12.74
CA HIS A 25 -13.46 -7.29 13.46
C HIS A 25 -11.98 -7.14 13.12
N VAL A 26 -11.64 -6.92 11.85
CA VAL A 26 -10.26 -6.71 11.40
C VAL A 26 -9.69 -5.41 11.97
N ASP A 27 -10.47 -4.33 12.02
CA ASP A 27 -10.05 -3.07 12.65
C ASP A 27 -9.76 -3.24 14.14
N ALA A 28 -10.65 -3.92 14.87
CA ALA A 28 -10.44 -4.23 16.28
C ALA A 28 -9.19 -5.11 16.50
N TRP A 29 -9.01 -6.13 15.66
CA TRP A 29 -7.85 -7.02 15.68
C TRP A 29 -6.53 -6.30 15.38
N ARG A 30 -6.52 -5.42 14.35
CA ARG A 30 -5.37 -4.56 14.02
C ARG A 30 -5.00 -3.64 15.18
N ASN A 31 -6.00 -2.95 15.75
CA ASN A 31 -5.80 -2.00 16.85
C ASN A 31 -5.31 -2.68 18.13
N ALA A 32 -5.66 -3.96 18.33
CA ALA A 32 -5.18 -4.78 19.44
C ALA A 32 -3.78 -5.39 19.20
N GLY A 33 -3.12 -5.13 18.06
CA GLY A 33 -1.79 -5.64 17.72
C GLY A 33 -1.78 -7.10 17.27
N TYR A 34 -2.81 -7.54 16.55
CA TYR A 34 -2.92 -8.85 15.90
C TYR A 34 -2.99 -10.07 16.84
N PRO A 35 -3.73 -10.05 17.97
CA PRO A 35 -3.79 -11.16 18.90
C PRO A 35 -4.30 -12.45 18.23
N GLY A 36 -3.65 -13.58 18.52
CA GLY A 36 -4.02 -14.89 17.99
C GLY A 36 -3.51 -15.19 16.58
N ALA A 37 -2.81 -14.27 15.93
CA ALA A 37 -2.02 -14.57 14.75
C ALA A 37 -0.75 -15.34 15.15
N SER A 38 -0.22 -16.17 14.24
CA SER A 38 1.07 -16.83 14.44
C SER A 38 2.21 -15.81 14.48
N ASP A 39 3.35 -16.26 15.02
CA ASP A 39 4.57 -15.45 15.04
C ASP A 39 4.96 -15.02 13.62
N THR A 40 4.89 -15.93 12.68
CA THR A 40 5.20 -15.64 11.27
C THR A 40 4.26 -14.59 10.69
N SER A 41 2.94 -14.73 10.88
CA SER A 41 1.96 -13.78 10.38
C SER A 41 2.15 -12.39 11.01
N THR A 42 2.39 -12.33 12.32
CA THR A 42 2.64 -11.08 13.03
C THR A 42 3.89 -10.37 12.52
N GLN A 43 5.01 -11.09 12.33
CA GLN A 43 6.23 -10.51 11.77
C GLN A 43 6.03 -9.98 10.35
N LEU A 44 5.35 -10.73 9.49
CA LEU A 44 5.06 -10.30 8.13
C LEU A 44 4.19 -9.04 8.10
N LEU A 45 3.10 -9.00 8.90
CA LEU A 45 2.23 -7.83 8.98
C LEU A 45 2.98 -6.58 9.49
N HIS A 46 3.87 -6.76 10.48
CA HIS A 46 4.71 -5.67 10.97
C HIS A 46 5.69 -5.21 9.91
N HIS A 47 6.42 -6.14 9.28
CA HIS A 47 7.36 -5.80 8.23
C HIS A 47 6.68 -5.06 7.08
N TRP A 48 5.53 -5.55 6.59
CA TRP A 48 4.88 -4.95 5.43
C TRP A 48 4.21 -3.61 5.70
N PHE A 49 3.61 -3.42 6.88
CA PHE A 49 2.68 -2.32 7.12
C PHE A 49 3.05 -1.35 8.22
N LEU A 50 4.01 -1.71 9.07
CA LEU A 50 4.45 -0.84 10.16
C LEU A 50 5.89 -0.36 9.99
N ASP A 51 6.76 -1.15 9.33
CA ASP A 51 8.09 -0.71 8.99
C ASP A 51 8.05 0.18 7.74
N GLU A 52 8.93 1.18 7.69
CA GLU A 52 9.12 2.00 6.50
C GLU A 52 10.16 1.36 5.58
N HIS A 53 9.93 1.46 4.28
CA HIS A 53 10.78 0.85 3.27
C HIS A 53 11.23 1.86 2.22
N GLN A 54 12.33 1.52 1.56
CA GLN A 54 12.79 2.19 0.36
C GLN A 54 13.06 1.14 -0.72
N THR A 55 12.80 1.49 -1.96
CA THR A 55 13.24 0.71 -3.12
C THR A 55 14.77 0.80 -3.26
N PRO A 56 15.42 -0.09 -4.04
CA PRO A 56 16.88 -0.08 -4.20
C PRO A 56 17.46 1.26 -4.70
N ASP A 57 16.65 2.09 -5.36
CA ASP A 57 17.04 3.42 -5.85
C ASP A 57 16.79 4.56 -4.82
N GLY A 58 16.42 4.21 -3.57
CA GLY A 58 16.20 5.16 -2.48
C GLY A 58 14.82 5.81 -2.47
N THR A 59 13.91 5.40 -3.36
CA THR A 59 12.54 5.93 -3.38
C THR A 59 11.73 5.34 -2.21
N PRO A 60 10.99 6.16 -1.43
CA PRO A 60 10.12 5.66 -0.37
C PRO A 60 9.10 4.66 -0.91
N PHE A 61 8.94 3.53 -0.22
CA PHE A 61 7.97 2.50 -0.56
C PHE A 61 7.05 2.23 0.62
N ARG A 62 5.75 2.25 0.37
CA ARG A 62 4.72 1.86 1.34
C ARG A 62 3.57 1.16 0.61
N TYR A 63 2.99 0.15 1.25
CA TYR A 63 1.75 -0.44 0.77
C TYR A 63 0.57 0.47 1.08
N TYR A 64 -0.40 0.56 0.17
CA TYR A 64 -1.63 1.32 0.41
C TYR A 64 -2.46 0.68 1.52
N PHE A 65 -3.23 1.50 2.22
CA PHE A 65 -4.13 0.97 3.25
C PHE A 65 -5.10 -0.10 2.70
N ALA A 66 -5.60 0.07 1.48
CA ALA A 66 -6.45 -0.92 0.83
C ALA A 66 -5.76 -2.28 0.62
N GLN A 67 -4.46 -2.30 0.30
CA GLN A 67 -3.67 -3.53 0.18
C GLN A 67 -3.45 -4.17 1.55
N ARG A 68 -3.16 -3.37 2.55
CA ARG A 68 -3.05 -3.79 3.95
C ARG A 68 -4.35 -4.42 4.43
N GLU A 69 -5.49 -3.73 4.27
CA GLU A 69 -6.81 -4.22 4.69
C GLU A 69 -7.14 -5.56 4.04
N ALA A 70 -6.87 -5.73 2.75
CA ALA A 70 -7.12 -6.98 2.03
C ALA A 70 -6.28 -8.14 2.58
N VAL A 71 -4.98 -7.92 2.81
CA VAL A 71 -4.08 -8.95 3.38
C VAL A 71 -4.48 -9.29 4.81
N GLU A 72 -4.70 -8.30 5.66
CA GLU A 72 -5.13 -8.47 7.05
C GLU A 72 -6.45 -9.23 7.12
N THR A 73 -7.40 -8.92 6.24
CA THR A 73 -8.69 -9.62 6.17
C THR A 73 -8.52 -11.10 5.89
N VAL A 74 -7.73 -11.47 4.88
CA VAL A 74 -7.51 -12.88 4.53
C VAL A 74 -6.83 -13.63 5.66
N ILE A 75 -5.78 -13.06 6.24
CA ILE A 75 -5.04 -13.66 7.37
C ILE A 75 -5.97 -13.83 8.57
N TYR A 76 -6.71 -12.79 8.93
CA TYR A 76 -7.65 -12.84 10.05
C TYR A 76 -8.71 -13.94 9.89
N LEU A 77 -9.34 -14.01 8.72
CA LEU A 77 -10.40 -14.99 8.45
C LEU A 77 -9.87 -16.42 8.45
N TYR A 78 -8.72 -16.63 7.83
CA TYR A 78 -8.16 -17.98 7.68
C TYR A 78 -7.54 -18.51 8.97
N GLU A 79 -6.71 -17.69 9.62
CA GLU A 79 -5.85 -18.11 10.74
C GLU A 79 -6.52 -17.88 12.10
N VAL A 80 -7.04 -16.66 12.34
CA VAL A 80 -7.54 -16.23 13.64
C VAL A 80 -9.01 -16.60 13.84
N ALA A 81 -9.88 -16.13 12.96
CA ALA A 81 -11.31 -16.42 13.02
C ALA A 81 -11.64 -17.86 12.61
N LYS A 82 -10.77 -18.52 11.84
CA LYS A 82 -10.99 -19.85 11.26
C LYS A 82 -12.34 -19.98 10.53
N ALA A 83 -12.78 -18.86 9.93
CA ALA A 83 -14.00 -18.76 9.13
C ALA A 83 -13.66 -19.12 7.67
N ARG A 84 -13.46 -20.39 7.42
CA ARG A 84 -12.87 -20.91 6.18
C ARG A 84 -13.92 -21.29 5.13
N ARG A 85 -15.18 -21.41 5.51
CA ARG A 85 -16.27 -21.75 4.61
C ARG A 85 -17.31 -20.64 4.60
N LEU A 86 -18.03 -20.53 3.49
CA LEU A 86 -19.08 -19.52 3.34
C LEU A 86 -20.11 -19.54 4.47
N PRO A 87 -20.61 -20.69 4.96
CA PRO A 87 -21.50 -20.73 6.14
C PRO A 87 -20.89 -20.10 7.41
N ASP A 88 -19.59 -20.29 7.65
CA ASP A 88 -18.91 -19.70 8.81
C ASP A 88 -18.82 -18.17 8.67
N LEU A 89 -18.57 -17.67 7.46
CA LEU A 89 -18.55 -16.24 7.15
C LEU A 89 -19.94 -15.63 7.33
N ILE A 90 -20.98 -16.28 6.81
CA ILE A 90 -22.36 -15.82 6.90
C ILE A 90 -22.77 -15.73 8.39
N ALA A 91 -22.55 -16.80 9.14
CA ALA A 91 -22.98 -16.88 10.53
C ALA A 91 -22.35 -15.80 11.42
N ARG A 92 -21.11 -15.36 11.11
CA ARG A 92 -20.36 -14.41 11.96
C ARG A 92 -20.41 -12.98 11.47
N PHE A 93 -20.46 -12.74 10.17
CA PHE A 93 -20.17 -11.43 9.61
C PHE A 93 -21.28 -10.89 8.70
N SER A 94 -22.19 -11.74 8.20
CA SER A 94 -23.16 -11.30 7.21
C SER A 94 -24.26 -10.40 7.80
N THR A 95 -24.61 -9.35 7.06
CA THR A 95 -25.73 -8.45 7.35
C THR A 95 -27.02 -8.90 6.65
N ALA A 96 -26.93 -9.88 5.76
CA ALA A 96 -28.07 -10.41 5.00
C ALA A 96 -27.91 -11.93 4.77
N PRO A 97 -29.01 -12.66 4.56
CA PRO A 97 -28.94 -14.08 4.22
C PRO A 97 -28.30 -14.28 2.85
N LEU A 98 -27.36 -15.22 2.76
CA LEU A 98 -26.68 -15.62 1.53
C LEU A 98 -26.86 -17.12 1.29
N PRO A 99 -26.93 -17.60 0.03
CA PRO A 99 -27.03 -19.01 -0.29
C PRO A 99 -25.71 -19.73 -0.05
N ASP A 100 -25.75 -20.90 0.61
CA ASP A 100 -24.58 -21.79 0.66
C ASP A 100 -24.42 -22.51 -0.70
N ARG A 101 -23.23 -22.42 -1.28
CA ARG A 101 -22.88 -23.05 -2.56
C ARG A 101 -22.07 -24.33 -2.42
N GLY A 102 -21.85 -24.83 -1.20
CA GLY A 102 -21.19 -26.11 -0.94
C GLY A 102 -19.74 -26.17 -1.42
N GLN A 103 -18.94 -25.12 -1.17
CA GLN A 103 -17.53 -25.07 -1.58
C GLN A 103 -16.69 -26.04 -0.74
N PRO A 104 -15.83 -26.89 -1.36
CA PRO A 104 -15.10 -27.94 -0.65
C PRO A 104 -13.87 -27.42 0.12
N TYR A 105 -13.34 -26.22 -0.21
CA TYR A 105 -12.17 -25.58 0.39
C TYR A 105 -12.41 -24.09 0.64
N PRO A 106 -11.57 -23.42 1.48
CA PRO A 106 -11.68 -21.99 1.74
C PRO A 106 -11.58 -21.18 0.46
N ARG A 107 -12.50 -20.25 0.27
CA ARG A 107 -12.50 -19.34 -0.88
C ARG A 107 -12.84 -17.92 -0.43
N TYR A 108 -12.02 -16.95 -0.81
CA TYR A 108 -12.21 -15.55 -0.48
C TYR A 108 -12.07 -14.68 -1.73
N VAL A 109 -13.02 -13.78 -1.93
CA VAL A 109 -13.00 -12.82 -3.03
C VAL A 109 -12.57 -11.45 -2.50
N VAL A 110 -11.55 -10.89 -3.14
CA VAL A 110 -11.04 -9.53 -2.89
C VAL A 110 -11.45 -8.65 -4.07
N LYS A 111 -12.43 -7.76 -3.83
CA LYS A 111 -12.73 -6.68 -4.78
C LYS A 111 -11.70 -5.57 -4.59
N ALA A 112 -10.98 -5.25 -5.64
CA ALA A 112 -9.97 -4.20 -5.63
C ALA A 112 -10.00 -3.44 -6.95
N ALA A 113 -10.18 -2.13 -6.87
CA ALA A 113 -10.25 -1.23 -8.03
C ALA A 113 -9.08 -1.45 -9.01
N THR A 114 -9.33 -1.23 -10.28
CA THR A 114 -8.25 -1.28 -11.29
C THR A 114 -7.18 -0.24 -10.94
N GLY A 115 -5.90 -0.63 -11.00
CA GLY A 115 -4.80 0.27 -10.64
C GLY A 115 -4.45 0.32 -9.15
N SER A 116 -5.23 -0.30 -8.25
CA SER A 116 -4.94 -0.32 -6.81
C SER A 116 -3.85 -1.31 -6.38
N GLY A 117 -3.25 -2.03 -7.33
CA GLY A 117 -2.13 -2.94 -7.06
C GLY A 117 -2.56 -4.34 -6.59
N LYS A 118 -3.58 -4.95 -7.21
CA LYS A 118 -4.00 -6.35 -6.95
C LYS A 118 -2.83 -7.32 -6.90
N THR A 119 -1.88 -7.23 -7.84
CA THR A 119 -0.71 -8.12 -7.91
C THR A 119 0.16 -8.03 -6.65
N LYS A 120 0.26 -6.83 -6.01
CA LYS A 120 0.97 -6.69 -4.73
C LYS A 120 0.30 -7.50 -3.62
N VAL A 121 -1.04 -7.43 -3.51
CA VAL A 121 -1.81 -8.21 -2.53
C VAL A 121 -1.64 -9.71 -2.77
N MET A 122 -1.71 -10.16 -4.03
CA MET A 122 -1.44 -11.55 -4.40
C MET A 122 -0.05 -11.99 -3.92
N SER A 123 0.99 -11.18 -4.18
CA SER A 123 2.37 -11.49 -3.81
C SER A 123 2.55 -11.59 -2.30
N LEU A 124 1.93 -10.70 -1.52
CA LEU A 124 1.95 -10.73 -0.06
C LEU A 124 1.28 -11.99 0.49
N LEU A 125 0.14 -12.39 -0.06
CA LEU A 125 -0.57 -13.60 0.37
C LEU A 125 0.15 -14.89 -0.04
N ILE A 126 0.81 -14.91 -1.20
CA ILE A 126 1.69 -16.01 -1.62
C ILE A 126 2.89 -16.11 -0.68
N ALA A 127 3.54 -14.99 -0.36
CA ALA A 127 4.65 -14.95 0.60
C ALA A 127 4.20 -15.38 2.00
N TRP A 128 3.02 -14.94 2.45
CA TRP A 128 2.44 -15.40 3.72
C TRP A 128 2.26 -16.91 3.75
N SER A 129 1.63 -17.51 2.73
CA SER A 129 1.44 -18.96 2.66
C SER A 129 2.76 -19.71 2.66
N TYR A 130 3.75 -19.23 1.88
CA TYR A 130 5.09 -19.78 1.80
C TYR A 130 5.79 -19.77 3.16
N PHE A 131 5.90 -18.60 3.80
CA PHE A 131 6.63 -18.46 5.06
C PHE A 131 5.90 -19.15 6.21
N HIS A 132 4.58 -19.06 6.28
CA HIS A 132 3.80 -19.75 7.29
C HIS A 132 3.96 -21.28 7.18
N HIS A 133 3.95 -21.83 5.96
CA HIS A 133 4.19 -23.24 5.73
C HIS A 133 5.57 -23.70 6.21
N LEU A 134 6.59 -22.87 5.98
CA LEU A 134 7.98 -23.25 6.33
C LEU A 134 8.35 -23.02 7.79
N ARG A 135 7.69 -22.09 8.48
CA ARG A 135 8.12 -21.62 9.81
C ARG A 135 7.17 -22.03 10.94
N GLU A 136 5.89 -22.30 10.63
CA GLU A 136 4.92 -22.69 11.64
C GLU A 136 4.72 -24.20 11.68
N ALA A 137 5.00 -24.79 12.82
CA ALA A 137 4.76 -26.22 13.03
C ALA A 137 3.25 -26.52 12.94
N GLY A 138 2.87 -27.47 12.09
CA GLY A 138 1.46 -27.82 11.87
C GLY A 138 0.69 -26.86 10.94
N SER A 139 1.40 -26.01 10.19
CA SER A 139 0.78 -25.16 9.18
C SER A 139 -0.08 -25.97 8.20
N GLU A 140 -1.28 -25.48 7.94
CA GLU A 140 -2.18 -26.03 6.93
C GLU A 140 -2.01 -25.34 5.55
N LEU A 141 -1.20 -24.26 5.48
CA LEU A 141 -0.88 -23.55 4.25
C LEU A 141 0.14 -24.31 3.39
N SER A 142 0.53 -23.75 2.25
CA SER A 142 1.35 -24.41 1.25
C SER A 142 2.49 -23.51 0.75
N ALA A 143 3.64 -24.12 0.47
CA ALA A 143 4.74 -23.50 -0.30
C ALA A 143 4.60 -23.73 -1.82
N THR A 144 3.55 -24.42 -2.27
CA THR A 144 3.18 -24.56 -3.68
C THR A 144 1.99 -23.65 -3.97
N SER A 145 2.16 -22.71 -4.90
CA SER A 145 1.11 -21.77 -5.31
C SER A 145 0.81 -21.91 -6.80
N LEU A 146 -0.47 -21.87 -7.16
CA LEU A 146 -0.97 -21.83 -8.54
C LEU A 146 -1.61 -20.47 -8.79
N VAL A 147 -1.01 -19.66 -9.67
CA VAL A 147 -1.57 -18.38 -10.13
C VAL A 147 -2.21 -18.58 -11.49
N VAL A 148 -3.51 -18.27 -11.61
CA VAL A 148 -4.30 -18.49 -12.81
C VAL A 148 -4.72 -17.16 -13.43
N ALA A 149 -4.33 -16.94 -14.69
CA ALA A 149 -4.81 -15.83 -15.50
C ALA A 149 -5.99 -16.29 -16.40
N PRO A 150 -7.03 -15.47 -16.63
CA PRO A 150 -8.16 -15.84 -17.46
C PRO A 150 -7.81 -15.97 -18.95
N ASN A 151 -6.79 -15.25 -19.41
CA ASN A 151 -6.37 -15.23 -20.80
C ASN A 151 -4.86 -14.97 -20.94
N LEU A 152 -4.34 -15.05 -22.16
CA LEU A 152 -2.91 -14.85 -22.44
C LEU A 152 -2.43 -13.41 -22.16
N ILE A 153 -3.27 -12.41 -22.32
CA ILE A 153 -2.86 -11.00 -22.14
C ILE A 153 -2.63 -10.73 -20.65
N VAL A 154 -3.53 -11.20 -19.79
CA VAL A 154 -3.36 -11.12 -18.32
C VAL A 154 -2.17 -11.98 -17.88
N TYR A 155 -1.98 -13.16 -18.49
CA TYR A 155 -0.84 -14.02 -18.23
C TYR A 155 0.51 -13.29 -18.50
N GLU A 156 0.66 -12.66 -19.68
CA GLU A 156 1.89 -11.94 -20.02
C GLU A 156 2.16 -10.75 -19.08
N ARG A 157 1.11 -10.08 -18.61
CA ARG A 157 1.24 -9.03 -17.58
C ARG A 157 1.75 -9.60 -16.26
N LEU A 158 1.13 -10.67 -15.76
CA LEU A 158 1.54 -11.31 -14.51
C LEU A 158 2.93 -11.93 -14.64
N ARG A 159 3.29 -12.43 -15.83
CA ARG A 159 4.64 -12.91 -16.12
C ARG A 159 5.68 -11.83 -15.85
N THR A 160 5.45 -10.58 -16.27
CA THR A 160 6.36 -9.47 -16.02
C THR A 160 6.66 -9.25 -14.55
N ASP A 161 5.68 -9.46 -13.68
CA ASP A 161 5.83 -9.29 -12.22
C ASP A 161 6.45 -10.53 -11.55
N PHE A 162 6.03 -11.73 -11.95
CA PHE A 162 6.39 -12.99 -11.26
C PHE A 162 7.62 -13.69 -11.83
N GLU A 163 7.94 -13.53 -13.13
CA GLU A 163 9.09 -14.21 -13.74
C GLU A 163 10.37 -13.94 -12.97
N HIS A 164 11.17 -14.98 -12.72
CA HIS A 164 12.36 -14.93 -11.87
C HIS A 164 12.11 -14.43 -10.44
N ALA A 165 10.88 -14.54 -9.93
CA ALA A 165 10.46 -14.04 -8.63
C ALA A 165 10.71 -12.52 -8.45
N ARG A 166 10.59 -11.75 -9.53
CA ARG A 166 10.97 -10.34 -9.62
C ARG A 166 10.29 -9.50 -8.55
N ILE A 167 8.95 -9.57 -8.43
CA ILE A 167 8.19 -8.77 -7.45
C ILE A 167 8.62 -9.02 -6.01
N PHE A 168 9.02 -10.27 -5.67
CA PHE A 168 9.50 -10.64 -4.34
C PHE A 168 10.90 -10.11 -4.02
N ARG A 169 11.65 -9.67 -5.03
CA ARG A 169 13.01 -9.10 -4.87
C ARG A 169 13.00 -7.57 -4.93
N GLU A 170 12.14 -6.99 -5.76
CA GLU A 170 12.06 -5.55 -5.96
C GLU A 170 11.24 -4.85 -4.88
N ASP A 171 10.17 -5.51 -4.41
CA ASP A 171 9.35 -5.00 -3.31
C ASP A 171 9.84 -5.54 -1.95
N PRO A 172 9.58 -4.82 -0.85
CA PRO A 172 9.94 -5.26 0.50
C PRO A 172 8.97 -6.34 1.00
N ILE A 173 8.89 -7.48 0.29
CA ILE A 173 8.00 -8.60 0.64
C ILE A 173 8.66 -9.53 1.63
N VAL A 174 9.97 -9.77 1.44
CA VAL A 174 10.74 -10.70 2.26
C VAL A 174 11.42 -9.94 3.40
N PRO A 175 11.14 -10.29 4.67
CA PRO A 175 11.82 -9.65 5.79
C PRO A 175 13.34 -9.86 5.75
N PRO A 176 14.15 -8.89 6.17
CA PRO A 176 15.60 -9.03 6.23
C PRO A 176 16.03 -10.27 7.03
N GLY A 177 16.97 -11.01 6.48
CA GLY A 177 17.49 -12.23 7.11
C GLY A 177 16.61 -13.48 6.96
N TRP A 178 15.46 -13.39 6.29
CA TRP A 178 14.65 -14.57 5.98
C TRP A 178 15.10 -15.21 4.67
N ALA A 179 15.29 -16.53 4.68
CA ALA A 179 15.62 -17.27 3.47
C ALA A 179 14.39 -17.38 2.56
N PHE A 180 14.55 -17.01 1.30
CA PHE A 180 13.49 -17.08 0.30
C PHE A 180 14.00 -17.79 -0.96
N ASP A 181 13.50 -19.00 -1.21
CA ASP A 181 13.83 -19.83 -2.39
C ASP A 181 12.57 -20.31 -3.10
N LEU A 182 11.68 -19.37 -3.45
CA LEU A 182 10.49 -19.65 -4.24
C LEU A 182 10.84 -19.65 -5.73
N ARG A 183 10.73 -20.80 -6.38
CA ARG A 183 10.92 -20.91 -7.83
C ARG A 183 9.64 -20.55 -8.55
N VAL A 184 9.76 -19.85 -9.67
CA VAL A 184 8.64 -19.55 -10.55
C VAL A 184 8.72 -20.47 -11.77
N SER A 185 7.67 -21.25 -11.99
CA SER A 185 7.48 -22.09 -13.17
C SER A 185 6.42 -21.46 -14.05
N LEU A 186 6.78 -21.12 -15.26
CA LEU A 186 5.86 -20.58 -16.25
C LEU A 186 5.09 -21.70 -16.93
N ARG A 187 4.04 -21.32 -17.64
CA ARG A 187 3.08 -22.20 -18.31
C ARG A 187 3.69 -23.45 -19.00
N ASP A 188 4.78 -23.26 -19.73
CA ASP A 188 5.40 -24.28 -20.58
C ASP A 188 6.65 -24.91 -19.95
N ASP A 189 7.03 -24.47 -18.73
CA ASP A 189 8.22 -24.95 -18.06
C ASP A 189 7.99 -26.34 -17.43
N PRO A 190 9.04 -27.16 -17.36
CA PRO A 190 8.98 -28.39 -16.58
C PRO A 190 8.82 -28.06 -15.09
N LEU A 191 7.82 -28.63 -14.45
CA LEU A 191 7.61 -28.46 -13.02
C LEU A 191 8.62 -29.33 -12.24
N SER A 192 9.45 -28.70 -11.41
CA SER A 192 10.35 -29.43 -10.50
C SER A 192 9.56 -30.32 -9.53
N PRO A 193 9.97 -31.57 -9.28
CA PRO A 193 9.25 -32.47 -8.40
C PRO A 193 9.29 -32.07 -6.92
N ALA A 194 10.27 -31.27 -6.50
CA ALA A 194 10.47 -30.89 -5.11
C ALA A 194 10.78 -29.40 -4.92
N GLY A 195 10.63 -28.93 -3.68
CA GLY A 195 10.90 -27.55 -3.26
C GLY A 195 9.74 -26.59 -3.50
N PRO A 196 9.77 -25.39 -2.90
CA PRO A 196 8.76 -24.37 -3.05
C PRO A 196 8.62 -23.89 -4.50
N VAL A 197 7.37 -23.73 -4.97
CA VAL A 197 7.13 -23.30 -6.34
C VAL A 197 5.86 -22.45 -6.48
N LEU A 198 5.95 -21.42 -7.30
CA LEU A 198 4.83 -20.68 -7.85
C LEU A 198 4.66 -21.07 -9.32
N VAL A 199 3.52 -21.67 -9.65
CA VAL A 199 3.16 -21.99 -11.04
C VAL A 199 2.26 -20.88 -11.59
N LEU A 200 2.72 -20.20 -12.62
CA LEU A 200 1.94 -19.19 -13.33
C LEU A 200 1.42 -19.78 -14.64
N THR A 201 0.12 -19.83 -14.79
CA THR A 201 -0.55 -20.37 -15.98
C THR A 201 -1.79 -19.59 -16.37
N ASN A 202 -2.37 -19.92 -17.52
CA ASN A 202 -3.67 -19.41 -17.92
C ASN A 202 -4.73 -20.53 -17.89
N VAL A 203 -5.98 -20.14 -17.77
CA VAL A 203 -7.11 -21.06 -17.61
C VAL A 203 -7.19 -22.14 -18.69
N GLN A 204 -6.79 -21.83 -19.92
CA GLN A 204 -6.86 -22.75 -21.05
C GLN A 204 -5.97 -24.00 -20.90
N VAL A 205 -4.88 -23.89 -20.14
CA VAL A 205 -3.97 -25.01 -19.87
C VAL A 205 -4.57 -25.97 -18.83
N LEU A 206 -5.42 -25.42 -17.94
CA LEU A 206 -6.07 -26.18 -16.88
C LEU A 206 -7.31 -26.94 -17.37
N TYR A 207 -7.80 -26.64 -18.58
CA TYR A 207 -8.94 -27.36 -19.13
C TYR A 207 -8.56 -28.81 -19.39
N GLU A 208 -9.24 -29.72 -18.73
CA GLU A 208 -9.24 -31.13 -19.14
C GLU A 208 -9.73 -31.20 -20.57
N ARG A 209 -8.95 -31.78 -21.46
CA ARG A 209 -9.45 -32.18 -22.76
C ARG A 209 -10.46 -33.32 -22.50
N LEU A 210 -11.73 -33.00 -22.47
CA LEU A 210 -12.78 -34.01 -22.55
C LEU A 210 -12.46 -34.90 -23.75
N PRO A 211 -12.59 -36.24 -23.62
CA PRO A 211 -12.49 -37.12 -24.79
C PRO A 211 -13.41 -36.55 -25.85
N ALA A 212 -12.86 -36.40 -27.06
CA ALA A 212 -13.63 -35.87 -28.15
C ALA A 212 -14.94 -36.67 -28.27
N VAL A 213 -16.07 -35.93 -28.24
CA VAL A 213 -17.37 -36.57 -28.55
C VAL A 213 -17.16 -37.32 -29.86
N PRO A 214 -17.51 -38.61 -29.93
CA PRO A 214 -17.30 -39.38 -31.14
C PRO A 214 -17.87 -38.66 -32.35
N SER A 215 -16.99 -38.21 -33.26
CA SER A 215 -17.36 -37.36 -34.38
C SER A 215 -17.72 -38.21 -35.64
N SER A 216 -17.57 -39.54 -35.52
CA SER A 216 -17.90 -40.47 -36.58
C SER A 216 -18.54 -41.75 -36.03
N PRO A 217 -19.35 -42.46 -36.83
CA PRO A 217 -19.87 -43.77 -36.45
C PRO A 217 -18.78 -44.77 -36.09
N LEU A 218 -17.58 -44.62 -36.62
CA LEU A 218 -16.43 -45.47 -36.32
C LEU A 218 -15.88 -45.19 -34.90
N ASP A 219 -15.85 -43.93 -34.49
CA ASP A 219 -15.43 -43.53 -33.15
C ASP A 219 -16.42 -43.96 -32.08
N MET A 220 -17.73 -44.15 -32.44
CA MET A 220 -18.76 -44.72 -31.55
C MET A 220 -18.55 -46.21 -31.29
N VAL A 221 -18.02 -46.94 -32.28
CA VAL A 221 -17.82 -48.40 -32.20
C VAL A 221 -16.46 -48.76 -31.59
N LEU A 222 -15.43 -48.01 -31.92
CA LEU A 222 -14.05 -48.30 -31.53
C LEU A 222 -13.59 -47.49 -30.25
N GLY A 223 -14.43 -46.62 -29.75
CA GLY A 223 -14.09 -45.70 -28.68
C GLY A 223 -13.24 -44.53 -29.15
N PRO A 224 -12.97 -43.54 -28.29
CA PRO A 224 -12.16 -42.36 -28.63
C PRO A 224 -10.77 -42.80 -29.03
N ARG A 225 -10.24 -42.20 -30.12
CA ARG A 225 -8.87 -42.48 -30.60
C ARG A 225 -7.87 -42.28 -29.47
N PRO A 226 -6.92 -43.19 -29.24
CA PRO A 226 -5.87 -43.00 -28.26
C PRO A 226 -5.08 -41.72 -28.61
N PRO A 227 -4.61 -40.97 -27.60
CA PRO A 227 -3.85 -39.76 -27.84
C PRO A 227 -2.65 -40.06 -28.75
N LYS A 228 -2.37 -39.14 -29.70
CA LYS A 228 -1.37 -39.31 -30.78
C LYS A 228 0.09 -39.46 -30.27
N SER A 229 0.33 -39.43 -29.01
CA SER A 229 1.68 -39.57 -28.39
C SER A 229 1.57 -40.22 -27.02
N LEU A 230 2.25 -41.36 -26.87
CA LEU A 230 2.46 -42.06 -25.61
C LEU A 230 3.44 -41.28 -24.68
N THR A 231 4.01 -40.15 -25.15
CA THR A 231 4.95 -39.28 -24.46
C THR A 231 4.38 -37.89 -24.16
N ALA A 232 3.08 -37.70 -24.16
CA ALA A 232 2.51 -36.45 -23.68
C ALA A 232 2.87 -36.27 -22.19
N PRO A 233 3.48 -35.13 -21.80
CA PRO A 233 3.78 -34.87 -20.40
C PRO A 233 2.49 -34.95 -19.59
N ASP A 234 2.60 -35.45 -18.35
CA ASP A 234 1.47 -35.48 -17.42
C ASP A 234 0.76 -34.12 -17.38
N PRO A 235 -0.58 -34.12 -17.37
CA PRO A 235 -1.34 -32.88 -17.24
C PRO A 235 -0.83 -32.06 -16.03
N ILE A 236 -0.74 -30.73 -16.19
CA ILE A 236 -0.24 -29.84 -15.14
C ILE A 236 -0.94 -30.07 -13.80
N LEU A 237 -2.22 -30.45 -13.82
CA LEU A 237 -2.99 -30.77 -12.62
C LEU A 237 -2.44 -31.97 -11.87
N LEU A 238 -2.02 -33.05 -12.57
CA LEU A 238 -1.43 -34.23 -11.93
C LEU A 238 -0.07 -33.90 -11.33
N ARG A 239 0.74 -33.09 -12.01
CA ARG A 239 2.05 -32.64 -11.49
C ARG A 239 1.90 -31.73 -10.26
N LEU A 240 0.88 -30.87 -10.24
CA LEU A 240 0.56 -30.05 -9.07
C LEU A 240 0.03 -30.91 -7.93
N ALA A 241 -0.88 -31.86 -8.21
CA ALA A 241 -1.43 -32.76 -7.21
C ALA A 241 -0.35 -33.61 -6.54
N ALA A 242 0.64 -34.07 -7.31
CA ALA A 242 1.77 -34.85 -6.79
C ALA A 242 2.64 -34.07 -5.78
N ARG A 243 2.49 -32.75 -5.70
CA ARG A 243 3.20 -31.89 -4.74
C ARG A 243 2.48 -31.73 -3.39
N GLY A 244 1.30 -32.29 -3.26
CA GLY A 244 0.45 -32.17 -2.08
C GLY A 244 -0.33 -30.86 -2.06
N ARG A 245 -0.39 -30.21 -0.92
CA ARG A 245 -1.17 -28.97 -0.69
C ARG A 245 -0.86 -27.87 -1.70
N VAL A 246 -1.89 -27.20 -2.22
CA VAL A 246 -1.77 -26.13 -3.21
C VAL A 246 -2.59 -24.91 -2.78
N LEU A 247 -1.96 -23.73 -2.79
CA LEU A 247 -2.66 -22.44 -2.74
C LEU A 247 -3.06 -22.03 -4.16
N VAL A 248 -4.32 -21.64 -4.38
CA VAL A 248 -4.80 -21.12 -5.66
C VAL A 248 -5.03 -19.62 -5.58
N VAL A 249 -4.56 -18.89 -6.58
CA VAL A 249 -4.76 -17.43 -6.70
C VAL A 249 -5.24 -17.13 -8.13
N ASN A 250 -6.42 -16.53 -8.24
CA ASN A 250 -7.03 -16.21 -9.53
C ASN A 250 -7.03 -14.69 -9.74
N ASP A 251 -6.44 -14.21 -10.84
CA ASP A 251 -6.61 -12.82 -11.27
C ASP A 251 -7.81 -12.69 -12.22
N GLU A 252 -8.47 -11.53 -12.19
CA GLU A 252 -9.71 -11.23 -12.93
C GLU A 252 -10.75 -12.35 -12.79
N ALA A 253 -10.98 -12.74 -11.54
CA ALA A 253 -11.76 -13.94 -11.18
C ALA A 253 -13.23 -13.92 -11.63
N HIS A 254 -13.77 -12.78 -12.06
CA HIS A 254 -15.13 -12.70 -12.63
C HIS A 254 -15.32 -13.58 -13.88
N HIS A 255 -14.22 -13.99 -14.55
CA HIS A 255 -14.27 -14.99 -15.61
C HIS A 255 -14.25 -16.43 -15.11
N LEU A 256 -13.86 -16.66 -13.87
CA LEU A 256 -13.58 -17.97 -13.29
C LEU A 256 -14.52 -18.34 -12.15
N HIS A 257 -15.31 -17.37 -11.69
CA HIS A 257 -16.14 -17.56 -10.50
C HIS A 257 -17.40 -18.39 -10.72
N GLU A 258 -18.00 -18.33 -11.91
CA GLU A 258 -19.22 -19.09 -12.19
C GLU A 258 -18.96 -20.60 -12.19
N ALA A 259 -19.66 -21.32 -11.31
CA ALA A 259 -19.50 -22.76 -11.21
C ALA A 259 -20.30 -23.54 -12.27
N ILE A 260 -21.35 -22.96 -12.87
CA ILE A 260 -22.33 -23.65 -13.71
C ILE A 260 -22.61 -22.83 -14.96
N ARG A 261 -22.62 -23.50 -16.13
CA ARG A 261 -23.12 -22.92 -17.38
C ARG A 261 -24.64 -22.85 -17.31
N ARG A 262 -25.22 -21.67 -17.55
CA ARG A 262 -26.69 -21.49 -17.47
C ARG A 262 -27.47 -22.23 -18.54
N GLU A 263 -26.90 -22.33 -19.75
CA GLU A 263 -27.57 -22.96 -20.89
C GLU A 263 -27.69 -24.46 -20.74
N THR A 264 -26.74 -25.12 -20.08
CA THR A 264 -26.67 -26.58 -19.99
C THR A 264 -26.79 -27.12 -18.56
N GLY A 265 -26.64 -26.26 -17.55
CA GLY A 265 -26.55 -26.67 -16.14
C GLY A 265 -25.23 -27.34 -15.75
N ASP A 266 -24.27 -27.43 -16.70
CA ASP A 266 -22.99 -28.09 -16.48
C ASP A 266 -22.00 -27.20 -15.73
N PRO A 267 -21.17 -27.75 -14.83
CA PRO A 267 -20.07 -27.00 -14.20
C PRO A 267 -19.10 -26.45 -15.24
N LEU A 268 -18.62 -25.23 -15.02
CA LEU A 268 -17.55 -24.67 -15.85
C LEU A 268 -16.28 -25.51 -15.76
N THR A 269 -15.57 -25.60 -16.85
CA THR A 269 -14.37 -26.47 -16.96
C THR A 269 -13.31 -26.11 -15.93
N ILE A 270 -13.11 -24.83 -15.65
CA ILE A 270 -12.12 -24.39 -14.64
C ILE A 270 -12.50 -24.82 -13.23
N TRP A 271 -13.79 -24.71 -12.85
CA TRP A 271 -14.28 -25.13 -11.55
C TRP A 271 -14.06 -26.64 -11.36
N ARG A 272 -14.36 -27.46 -12.40
CA ARG A 272 -14.07 -28.91 -12.41
C ARG A 272 -12.58 -29.18 -12.24
N SER A 273 -11.72 -28.44 -12.94
CA SER A 273 -10.25 -28.61 -12.87
C SER A 273 -9.71 -28.33 -11.47
N LEU A 274 -10.16 -27.24 -10.84
CA LEU A 274 -9.72 -26.90 -9.47
C LEU A 274 -10.29 -27.86 -8.42
N HIS A 275 -11.55 -28.30 -8.60
CA HIS A 275 -12.15 -29.31 -7.73
C HIS A 275 -11.41 -30.64 -7.83
N ARG A 276 -11.09 -31.08 -9.05
CA ARG A 276 -10.28 -32.27 -9.28
C ARG A 276 -8.86 -32.14 -8.71
N LEU A 277 -8.24 -30.96 -8.80
CA LEU A 277 -6.97 -30.70 -8.13
C LEU A 277 -7.08 -30.89 -6.62
N HIS A 278 -8.18 -30.40 -6.02
CA HIS A 278 -8.45 -30.57 -4.59
C HIS A 278 -8.60 -32.05 -4.20
N GLU A 279 -9.29 -32.82 -5.02
CA GLU A 279 -9.51 -34.26 -4.78
C GLU A 279 -8.24 -35.12 -4.96
N LEU A 280 -7.38 -34.75 -5.91
CA LEU A 280 -6.16 -35.51 -6.25
C LEU A 280 -4.97 -35.18 -5.39
N ALA A 281 -4.86 -33.94 -4.88
CA ALA A 281 -3.72 -33.47 -4.10
C ALA A 281 -3.80 -33.95 -2.65
N ASP A 282 -2.71 -34.47 -2.10
CA ASP A 282 -2.64 -34.78 -0.68
C ASP A 282 -2.72 -33.49 0.17
N GLY A 283 -3.79 -33.35 0.96
CA GLY A 283 -4.15 -32.12 1.66
C GLY A 283 -4.87 -31.08 0.80
N GLY A 284 -5.10 -31.35 -0.48
CA GLY A 284 -5.99 -30.60 -1.36
C GLY A 284 -5.59 -29.16 -1.67
N VAL A 285 -6.54 -28.38 -2.14
CA VAL A 285 -6.45 -26.93 -2.24
C VAL A 285 -6.67 -26.36 -0.84
N VAL A 286 -5.65 -25.67 -0.31
CA VAL A 286 -5.67 -25.13 1.07
C VAL A 286 -6.49 -23.85 1.18
N ALA A 287 -6.48 -23.03 0.14
CA ALA A 287 -7.33 -21.86 -0.04
C ALA A 287 -7.35 -21.43 -1.50
N GLN A 288 -8.38 -20.73 -1.90
CA GLN A 288 -8.51 -20.03 -3.18
C GLN A 288 -8.75 -18.54 -2.91
N PHE A 289 -7.88 -17.69 -3.46
CA PHE A 289 -8.00 -16.24 -3.40
C PHE A 289 -8.34 -15.71 -4.77
N ASP A 290 -9.49 -15.09 -4.88
CA ASP A 290 -10.06 -14.57 -6.12
C ASP A 290 -9.96 -13.05 -6.14
N PHE A 291 -9.29 -12.47 -7.13
CA PHE A 291 -9.13 -11.04 -7.29
C PHE A 291 -9.90 -10.51 -8.50
N SER A 292 -10.69 -9.48 -8.30
CA SER A 292 -11.39 -8.80 -9.38
C SER A 292 -11.66 -7.34 -9.03
N ALA A 293 -11.66 -6.45 -10.03
CA ALA A 293 -12.19 -5.09 -9.87
C ALA A 293 -13.72 -5.13 -9.87
N THR A 294 -14.29 -6.03 -10.65
CA THR A 294 -15.73 -6.18 -10.89
C THR A 294 -16.20 -7.59 -10.57
N PRO A 295 -16.26 -8.00 -9.28
CA PRO A 295 -16.66 -9.35 -8.89
C PRO A 295 -18.17 -9.53 -9.04
N ARG A 296 -18.63 -9.54 -10.29
CA ARG A 296 -20.03 -9.73 -10.69
C ARG A 296 -20.15 -10.91 -11.64
N SER A 297 -21.22 -11.64 -11.51
CA SER A 297 -21.64 -12.64 -12.48
C SER A 297 -22.17 -11.97 -13.76
N GLN A 298 -22.35 -12.74 -14.83
CA GLN A 298 -22.82 -12.23 -16.14
C GLN A 298 -24.20 -11.54 -16.10
N ASP A 299 -25.00 -11.81 -15.04
CA ASP A 299 -26.27 -11.13 -14.78
C ASP A 299 -26.14 -9.84 -13.95
N GLY A 300 -24.89 -9.42 -13.66
CA GLY A 300 -24.60 -8.20 -12.91
C GLY A 300 -24.69 -8.37 -11.38
N ARG A 301 -24.99 -9.56 -10.85
CA ARG A 301 -25.07 -9.83 -9.43
C ARG A 301 -23.68 -9.93 -8.80
N LEU A 302 -23.46 -9.30 -7.65
CA LEU A 302 -22.21 -9.42 -6.89
C LEU A 302 -21.99 -10.87 -6.41
N PHE A 303 -20.74 -11.24 -6.25
CA PHE A 303 -20.35 -12.51 -5.66
C PHE A 303 -20.69 -12.53 -4.16
N ASP A 304 -21.08 -13.70 -3.65
CA ASP A 304 -21.53 -13.84 -2.25
C ASP A 304 -20.36 -13.91 -1.26
N ASP A 305 -19.18 -14.28 -1.70
CA ASP A 305 -17.96 -14.54 -0.92
C ASP A 305 -16.94 -13.38 -0.98
N ILE A 306 -17.41 -12.16 -1.26
CA ILE A 306 -16.56 -10.95 -1.18
C ILE A 306 -16.27 -10.65 0.29
N VAL A 307 -14.98 -10.72 0.65
CA VAL A 307 -14.50 -10.48 2.02
C VAL A 307 -13.82 -9.14 2.22
N ALA A 308 -13.29 -8.56 1.15
CA ALA A 308 -12.70 -7.22 1.12
C ALA A 308 -13.20 -6.46 -0.11
N ASP A 309 -13.52 -5.17 0.06
CA ASP A 309 -14.06 -4.32 -1.00
C ASP A 309 -13.36 -2.95 -1.00
N TYR A 310 -12.59 -2.71 -2.06
CA TYR A 310 -11.97 -1.42 -2.32
C TYR A 310 -12.50 -0.85 -3.64
N PRO A 311 -13.53 0.02 -3.59
CA PRO A 311 -14.19 0.55 -4.78
C PRO A 311 -13.35 1.58 -5.51
N LEU A 312 -13.68 1.83 -6.78
CA LEU A 312 -13.00 2.82 -7.62
C LEU A 312 -13.13 4.25 -7.06
N SER A 313 -14.27 4.59 -6.44
CA SER A 313 -14.48 5.88 -5.77
C SER A 313 -13.42 6.16 -4.70
N ALA A 314 -13.15 5.19 -3.83
CA ALA A 314 -12.12 5.32 -2.79
C ALA A 314 -10.71 5.46 -3.41
N ALA A 315 -10.42 4.74 -4.51
CA ALA A 315 -9.14 4.84 -5.21
C ALA A 315 -8.92 6.23 -5.84
N ILE A 316 -9.98 6.87 -6.35
CA ILE A 316 -9.96 8.24 -6.87
C ILE A 316 -9.76 9.25 -5.73
N GLU A 317 -10.54 9.15 -4.65
CA GLU A 317 -10.46 10.06 -3.49
C GLU A 317 -9.07 10.03 -2.83
N GLN A 318 -8.48 8.84 -2.73
CA GLN A 318 -7.14 8.64 -2.17
C GLN A 318 -6.01 8.94 -3.18
N GLY A 319 -6.34 9.30 -4.42
CA GLY A 319 -5.34 9.61 -5.44
C GLY A 319 -4.46 8.40 -5.80
N ILE A 320 -4.96 7.18 -5.66
CA ILE A 320 -4.29 5.95 -6.13
C ILE A 320 -4.41 5.84 -7.65
N VAL A 321 -5.50 6.34 -8.20
CA VAL A 321 -5.74 6.47 -9.63
C VAL A 321 -5.99 7.92 -10.00
N LYS A 322 -5.93 8.24 -11.29
CA LYS A 322 -6.26 9.58 -11.81
C LYS A 322 -7.72 9.94 -11.50
N ARG A 323 -7.96 11.24 -11.35
CA ARG A 323 -9.32 11.78 -11.25
C ARG A 323 -9.91 11.97 -12.65
N PRO A 324 -11.04 11.35 -12.99
CA PRO A 324 -11.74 11.61 -14.24
C PRO A 324 -12.43 12.98 -14.19
N VAL A 325 -12.30 13.74 -15.27
CA VAL A 325 -13.01 15.01 -15.50
C VAL A 325 -13.72 14.88 -16.83
N ILE A 326 -15.02 15.14 -16.86
CA ILE A 326 -15.80 15.15 -18.09
C ILE A 326 -15.72 16.54 -18.69
N GLY A 327 -15.15 16.62 -19.90
CA GLY A 327 -15.14 17.83 -20.72
C GLY A 327 -16.42 17.91 -21.54
N GLU A 328 -17.35 18.80 -21.14
CA GLU A 328 -18.59 19.04 -21.84
C GLU A 328 -18.36 19.89 -23.11
N LEU A 329 -19.12 19.61 -24.15
CA LEU A 329 -19.05 20.34 -25.42
C LEU A 329 -20.38 21.00 -25.72
N SER A 330 -20.35 22.30 -26.01
CA SER A 330 -21.55 23.07 -26.34
C SER A 330 -22.06 22.82 -27.78
N GLY A 331 -23.39 22.78 -28.01
CA GLY A 331 -24.04 22.64 -29.31
C GLY A 331 -24.06 21.23 -29.90
N ALA A 332 -24.43 21.05 -31.16
CA ALA A 332 -24.52 19.72 -31.80
C ALA A 332 -23.17 19.00 -31.80
N LEU A 333 -23.16 17.79 -31.30
CA LEU A 333 -21.94 16.96 -31.14
C LEU A 333 -21.60 16.20 -32.43
N GLU A 334 -22.61 15.78 -33.19
CA GLU A 334 -22.45 14.97 -34.39
C GLU A 334 -22.95 15.67 -35.63
N VAL A 335 -22.29 15.45 -36.76
CA VAL A 335 -22.67 15.92 -38.08
C VAL A 335 -23.06 14.70 -38.90
N ALA A 336 -24.15 14.79 -39.67
CA ALA A 336 -24.56 13.70 -40.56
C ALA A 336 -23.49 13.46 -41.65
N SER A 337 -22.73 12.38 -41.51
CA SER A 337 -21.69 11.97 -42.45
C SER A 337 -21.44 10.48 -42.37
N ASP A 338 -21.13 9.83 -43.49
CA ASP A 338 -20.68 8.45 -43.53
C ASP A 338 -19.23 8.31 -43.02
N ASP A 339 -18.40 9.34 -43.20
CA ASP A 339 -17.03 9.40 -42.65
C ASP A 339 -17.03 9.74 -41.17
N ALA A 340 -16.55 8.81 -40.33
CA ALA A 340 -16.50 8.96 -38.90
C ALA A 340 -15.61 10.14 -38.45
N SER A 341 -14.56 10.45 -39.18
CA SER A 341 -13.68 11.58 -38.88
C SER A 341 -14.37 12.92 -39.07
N VAL A 342 -15.41 12.98 -39.94
CA VAL A 342 -16.25 14.13 -40.16
C VAL A 342 -17.41 14.14 -39.18
N ARG A 343 -18.06 12.98 -38.96
CA ARG A 343 -19.18 12.83 -38.03
C ARG A 343 -18.81 13.28 -36.62
N TYR A 344 -17.67 12.83 -36.13
CA TYR A 344 -17.18 13.12 -34.76
C TYR A 344 -16.09 14.18 -34.70
N ARG A 345 -16.03 15.06 -35.72
CA ARG A 345 -14.97 16.09 -35.85
C ARG A 345 -14.78 16.94 -34.60
N LYS A 346 -15.88 17.29 -33.98
CA LYS A 346 -15.89 18.17 -32.82
C LYS A 346 -15.23 17.50 -31.60
N GLN A 347 -15.66 16.28 -31.27
CA GLN A 347 -15.12 15.52 -30.16
C GLN A 347 -13.63 15.19 -30.36
N ILE A 348 -13.27 14.79 -31.59
CA ILE A 348 -11.86 14.48 -31.91
C ILE A 348 -11.01 15.75 -31.82
N SER A 349 -11.50 16.90 -32.35
CA SER A 349 -10.75 18.14 -32.28
C SER A 349 -10.57 18.66 -30.86
N ALA A 350 -11.60 18.56 -29.99
CA ALA A 350 -11.48 18.87 -28.56
C ALA A 350 -10.48 17.94 -27.86
N GLY A 351 -10.54 16.63 -28.14
CA GLY A 351 -9.59 15.67 -27.62
C GLY A 351 -8.14 15.96 -28.00
N VAL A 352 -7.90 16.30 -29.28
CA VAL A 352 -6.57 16.71 -29.77
C VAL A 352 -6.11 18.02 -29.11
N ALA A 353 -6.97 19.00 -28.95
CA ALA A 353 -6.63 20.27 -28.30
C ALA A 353 -6.20 20.03 -26.85
N LYS A 354 -6.98 19.24 -26.09
CA LYS A 354 -6.62 18.89 -24.71
C LYS A 354 -5.35 18.05 -24.62
N TRP A 355 -5.14 17.09 -25.50
CA TRP A 355 -3.91 16.32 -25.57
C TRP A 355 -2.69 17.23 -25.81
N ARG A 356 -2.80 18.24 -26.65
CA ARG A 356 -1.73 19.22 -26.88
C ARG A 356 -1.39 20.00 -25.62
N GLU A 357 -2.39 20.47 -24.89
CA GLU A 357 -2.19 21.16 -23.60
C GLU A 357 -1.42 20.25 -22.61
N PHE A 358 -1.85 18.99 -22.43
CA PHE A 358 -1.15 18.03 -21.58
C PHE A 358 0.28 17.77 -22.07
N ARG A 359 0.48 17.61 -23.35
CA ARG A 359 1.81 17.41 -23.95
C ARG A 359 2.74 18.59 -23.63
N ASP A 360 2.28 19.79 -23.84
CA ASP A 360 3.10 20.99 -23.71
C ASP A 360 3.47 21.25 -22.24
N VAL A 361 2.56 20.97 -21.32
CA VAL A 361 2.81 21.06 -19.86
C VAL A 361 3.73 19.94 -19.36
N LEU A 362 3.55 18.70 -19.83
CA LEU A 362 4.25 17.53 -19.29
C LEU A 362 5.61 17.24 -19.98
N ALA A 363 5.84 17.81 -21.15
CA ALA A 363 7.09 17.61 -21.91
C ALA A 363 8.38 17.93 -21.12
N PRO A 364 8.46 19.02 -20.33
CA PRO A 364 9.66 19.31 -19.54
C PRO A 364 9.96 18.25 -18.47
N ALA A 365 8.94 17.49 -18.02
CA ALA A 365 9.11 16.37 -17.09
C ALA A 365 9.44 15.05 -17.80
N GLY A 366 9.64 15.06 -19.12
CA GLY A 366 9.85 13.85 -19.93
C GLY A 366 8.64 12.93 -19.94
N LYS A 367 7.45 13.42 -19.57
CA LYS A 367 6.21 12.64 -19.61
C LYS A 367 5.53 12.77 -20.95
N LYS A 368 5.02 11.65 -21.45
CA LYS A 368 4.41 11.55 -22.78
C LYS A 368 2.91 11.24 -22.63
N PRO A 369 2.01 12.25 -22.62
CA PRO A 369 0.59 12.01 -22.52
C PRO A 369 0.09 11.29 -23.79
N LEU A 370 -0.91 10.43 -23.62
CA LEU A 370 -1.52 9.63 -24.69
C LEU A 370 -2.94 10.07 -24.93
N LEU A 371 -3.29 10.33 -26.20
CA LEU A 371 -4.66 10.48 -26.68
C LEU A 371 -5.25 9.10 -26.99
N PHE A 372 -6.38 8.77 -26.37
CA PHE A 372 -7.05 7.50 -26.59
C PHE A 372 -8.43 7.74 -27.23
N VAL A 373 -8.67 7.21 -28.43
CA VAL A 373 -9.95 7.34 -29.16
C VAL A 373 -10.61 5.97 -29.29
N MET A 374 -11.84 5.87 -28.82
CA MET A 374 -12.65 4.65 -28.92
C MET A 374 -13.62 4.76 -30.08
N ALA A 375 -13.33 4.09 -31.17
CA ALA A 375 -14.17 4.10 -32.37
C ALA A 375 -15.33 3.08 -32.29
N GLU A 376 -16.40 3.33 -33.00
CA GLU A 376 -17.59 2.46 -33.06
C GLU A 376 -17.39 1.19 -33.92
N SER A 377 -16.55 1.26 -34.95
CA SER A 377 -16.26 0.17 -35.88
C SER A 377 -14.81 0.20 -36.37
N THR A 378 -14.38 -0.83 -37.08
CA THR A 378 -13.06 -0.93 -37.70
C THR A 378 -12.87 0.16 -38.76
N ASP A 379 -13.87 0.37 -39.59
CA ASP A 379 -13.82 1.38 -40.66
C ASP A 379 -13.72 2.79 -40.06
N ALA A 380 -14.53 3.07 -39.01
CA ALA A 380 -14.46 4.32 -38.27
C ALA A 380 -13.07 4.54 -37.62
N ALA A 381 -12.46 3.48 -37.09
CA ALA A 381 -11.13 3.59 -36.51
C ALA A 381 -10.08 3.97 -37.56
N ASP A 382 -10.14 3.36 -38.74
CA ASP A 382 -9.24 3.68 -39.86
C ASP A 382 -9.43 5.11 -40.41
N GLU A 383 -10.68 5.58 -40.52
CA GLU A 383 -11.01 6.94 -40.95
C GLU A 383 -10.46 7.95 -39.97
N ILE A 384 -10.69 7.74 -38.65
CA ILE A 384 -10.22 8.60 -37.58
C ILE A 384 -8.68 8.58 -37.51
N ALA A 385 -8.05 7.41 -37.57
CA ALA A 385 -6.60 7.30 -37.56
C ALA A 385 -5.94 8.01 -38.75
N ARG A 386 -6.53 7.89 -39.93
CA ARG A 386 -6.08 8.59 -41.13
C ARG A 386 -6.18 10.11 -40.95
N TYR A 387 -7.29 10.60 -40.41
CA TYR A 387 -7.45 12.02 -40.10
C TYR A 387 -6.43 12.50 -39.08
N LEU A 388 -6.27 11.80 -37.95
CA LEU A 388 -5.26 12.15 -36.95
C LEU A 388 -3.85 12.17 -37.54
N GLY A 389 -3.54 11.21 -38.44
CA GLY A 389 -2.26 11.14 -39.14
C GLY A 389 -1.98 12.30 -40.11
N THR A 390 -3.00 13.15 -40.43
CA THR A 390 -2.79 14.40 -41.21
C THR A 390 -2.32 15.56 -40.36
N LEU A 391 -2.49 15.48 -39.03
CA LEU A 391 -2.06 16.52 -38.11
C LEU A 391 -0.55 16.48 -37.91
N SER A 392 0.14 17.61 -38.07
CA SER A 392 1.60 17.71 -38.10
C SER A 392 2.32 17.09 -36.90
N ASP A 393 1.70 17.14 -35.71
CA ASP A 393 2.22 16.61 -34.44
C ASP A 393 1.86 15.13 -34.21
N LEU A 394 1.00 14.53 -35.02
CA LEU A 394 0.59 13.13 -34.97
C LEU A 394 0.99 12.30 -36.20
N VAL A 395 1.66 12.88 -37.20
CA VAL A 395 2.18 12.16 -38.39
C VAL A 395 3.09 11.02 -37.92
N GLY A 396 2.74 9.78 -38.30
CA GLY A 396 3.49 8.58 -37.91
C GLY A 396 3.42 8.23 -36.42
N ARG A 397 2.53 8.89 -35.63
CA ARG A 397 2.42 8.68 -34.18
C ARG A 397 1.05 8.18 -33.74
N VAL A 398 0.23 7.70 -34.67
CA VAL A 398 -1.09 7.13 -34.39
C VAL A 398 -1.01 5.60 -34.55
N LEU A 399 -1.35 4.89 -33.48
CA LEU A 399 -1.46 3.44 -33.48
C LEU A 399 -2.93 3.04 -33.62
N THR A 400 -3.26 2.27 -34.68
CA THR A 400 -4.62 1.73 -34.84
C THR A 400 -4.65 0.27 -34.40
N ILE A 401 -5.69 -0.08 -33.65
CA ILE A 401 -5.82 -1.42 -33.08
C ILE A 401 -7.21 -1.99 -33.37
N HIS A 402 -7.30 -3.02 -34.20
CA HIS A 402 -8.53 -3.73 -34.50
C HIS A 402 -8.55 -5.10 -33.82
N VAL A 403 -9.74 -5.53 -33.38
CA VAL A 403 -10.00 -6.91 -32.97
C VAL A 403 -10.88 -7.53 -34.05
N ASN A 404 -10.33 -8.32 -34.93
CA ASN A 404 -11.12 -9.18 -35.79
C ASN A 404 -11.65 -10.36 -34.97
N MET A 405 -12.87 -10.21 -34.48
CA MET A 405 -13.62 -11.33 -33.95
C MET A 405 -14.60 -11.84 -34.99
N GLY A 406 -14.13 -12.77 -35.85
CA GLY A 406 -14.99 -13.58 -36.69
C GLY A 406 -15.24 -13.03 -38.12
N GLY A 407 -14.32 -13.24 -39.01
CA GLY A 407 -14.54 -13.82 -40.34
C GLY A 407 -15.45 -13.13 -41.34
N ARG A 408 -15.74 -11.81 -41.28
CA ARG A 408 -16.60 -11.15 -42.24
C ARG A 408 -16.12 -9.84 -42.85
N ASP A 409 -15.04 -9.25 -42.35
CA ASP A 409 -14.53 -7.99 -42.89
C ASP A 409 -13.29 -8.22 -43.78
N LYS A 410 -13.34 -7.68 -44.99
CA LYS A 410 -12.30 -7.77 -46.04
C LYS A 410 -11.10 -6.89 -45.68
N GLY A 411 -10.24 -7.38 -44.86
CA GLY A 411 -8.96 -6.76 -44.52
C GLY A 411 -8.18 -7.70 -43.61
N GLU A 412 -7.56 -8.75 -44.21
CA GLU A 412 -6.63 -9.60 -43.46
C GLU A 412 -5.41 -8.81 -43.07
N ILE A 413 -5.42 -8.27 -41.83
CA ILE A 413 -4.18 -7.88 -41.16
C ILE A 413 -3.43 -9.21 -40.87
N LYS A 414 -2.20 -9.32 -41.32
CA LYS A 414 -1.39 -10.49 -41.03
C LYS A 414 -1.29 -10.67 -39.54
N LYS A 415 -1.33 -11.91 -39.07
CA LYS A 415 -1.26 -12.25 -37.64
C LYS A 415 -0.08 -11.57 -36.93
N ASP A 416 1.04 -11.45 -37.63
CA ASP A 416 2.25 -10.80 -37.14
C ASP A 416 2.08 -9.28 -36.94
N ASP A 417 1.32 -8.61 -37.79
CA ASP A 417 1.05 -7.17 -37.68
C ASP A 417 0.14 -6.87 -36.46
N LEU A 418 -0.82 -7.77 -36.19
CA LEU A 418 -1.68 -7.64 -35.03
C LEU A 418 -0.92 -7.91 -33.70
N GLU A 419 0.00 -8.87 -33.69
CA GLU A 419 0.84 -9.14 -32.53
C GLU A 419 1.82 -7.97 -32.28
N ASN A 420 2.37 -7.39 -33.33
CA ASN A 420 3.20 -6.20 -33.26
C ASN A 420 2.40 -4.99 -32.73
N ALA A 421 1.21 -4.73 -33.27
CA ALA A 421 0.34 -3.64 -32.78
C ALA A 421 -0.01 -3.82 -31.28
N ARG A 422 -0.29 -5.05 -30.84
CA ARG A 422 -0.55 -5.37 -29.43
C ARG A 422 0.69 -5.15 -28.57
N ARG A 423 1.86 -5.50 -29.05
CA ARG A 423 3.12 -5.24 -28.35
C ARG A 423 3.35 -3.73 -28.21
N TRP A 424 3.27 -2.97 -29.29
CA TRP A 424 3.42 -1.52 -29.29
C TRP A 424 2.41 -0.82 -28.35
N ALA A 425 1.16 -1.32 -28.28
CA ALA A 425 0.17 -0.79 -27.35
C ALA A 425 0.49 -1.06 -25.88
N ARG A 426 1.12 -2.20 -25.58
CA ARG A 426 1.58 -2.51 -24.21
C ARG A 426 2.78 -1.68 -23.80
N GLU A 427 3.67 -1.40 -24.76
CA GLU A 427 4.90 -0.66 -24.55
C GLU A 427 4.76 0.85 -24.80
N VAL A 428 3.53 1.37 -24.92
CA VAL A 428 3.27 2.78 -25.29
C VAL A 428 3.80 3.77 -24.26
N ASP A 429 3.97 3.32 -23.00
CA ASP A 429 4.58 4.09 -21.91
C ASP A 429 6.12 4.15 -21.99
N SER A 430 6.74 3.36 -22.86
CA SER A 430 8.20 3.38 -23.06
C SER A 430 8.62 4.65 -23.79
N ASP A 431 9.77 5.20 -23.40
CA ASP A 431 10.35 6.39 -24.02
C ASP A 431 10.66 6.15 -25.50
N ASP A 432 11.03 4.93 -25.89
CA ASP A 432 11.36 4.52 -27.26
C ASP A 432 10.13 4.33 -28.16
N ASN A 433 8.93 4.28 -27.58
CA ASN A 433 7.71 4.06 -28.35
C ASN A 433 7.31 5.35 -29.11
N PRO A 434 7.10 5.32 -30.44
CA PRO A 434 6.83 6.53 -31.21
C PRO A 434 5.41 7.07 -31.07
N TYR A 435 4.45 6.26 -30.61
CA TYR A 435 3.04 6.59 -30.64
C TYR A 435 2.62 7.55 -29.54
N SER A 436 1.77 8.51 -29.90
CA SER A 436 1.16 9.51 -28.99
C SER A 436 -0.37 9.48 -29.03
N ALA A 437 -0.94 8.74 -29.96
CA ALA A 437 -2.39 8.50 -30.04
C ALA A 437 -2.66 7.02 -30.34
N ILE A 438 -3.71 6.49 -29.74
CA ILE A 438 -4.25 5.15 -30.03
C ILE A 438 -5.71 5.31 -30.45
N VAL A 439 -6.08 4.67 -31.58
CA VAL A 439 -7.46 4.51 -32.03
C VAL A 439 -7.81 3.03 -31.98
N SER A 440 -8.86 2.68 -31.23
CA SER A 440 -9.23 1.27 -31.00
C SER A 440 -10.74 1.06 -31.00
N VAL A 441 -11.19 -0.12 -31.46
CA VAL A 441 -12.62 -0.47 -31.48
C VAL A 441 -13.10 -1.19 -30.23
N LEU A 442 -12.32 -2.05 -29.64
CA LEU A 442 -12.73 -2.88 -28.46
C LEU A 442 -11.57 -3.38 -27.62
N MET A 443 -10.34 -2.96 -27.91
CA MET A 443 -9.16 -3.66 -27.44
C MET A 443 -8.61 -3.26 -26.07
N LEU A 444 -9.33 -2.42 -25.37
CA LEU A 444 -9.00 -2.18 -23.93
C LEU A 444 -9.56 -3.30 -23.05
N ARG A 445 -9.51 -4.54 -23.54
CA ARG A 445 -9.82 -5.69 -22.74
C ARG A 445 -8.71 -5.96 -21.74
N GLU A 446 -8.95 -6.84 -20.83
CA GLU A 446 -8.07 -7.23 -19.73
C GLU A 446 -6.60 -7.36 -20.12
N GLY A 447 -5.71 -6.90 -19.24
CA GLY A 447 -4.25 -6.97 -19.43
C GLY A 447 -3.59 -5.74 -20.09
N TRP A 448 -4.35 -4.77 -20.60
CA TRP A 448 -3.75 -3.50 -21.04
C TRP A 448 -3.47 -2.61 -19.83
N ASP A 449 -2.21 -2.24 -19.64
CA ASP A 449 -1.69 -1.54 -18.46
C ASP A 449 -0.90 -0.30 -18.89
N VAL A 450 -1.59 0.78 -19.23
CA VAL A 450 -1.01 2.03 -19.71
C VAL A 450 -1.27 3.16 -18.74
N ARG A 451 -0.20 3.87 -18.35
CA ARG A 451 -0.23 4.96 -17.38
C ARG A 451 -0.39 6.33 -18.01
N ASN A 452 0.02 6.46 -19.27
CA ASN A 452 0.17 7.76 -19.94
C ASN A 452 -1.14 8.30 -20.53
N VAL A 453 -2.26 7.58 -20.47
CA VAL A 453 -3.55 8.07 -20.96
C VAL A 453 -3.94 9.35 -20.23
N SER A 454 -4.05 10.46 -20.95
CA SER A 454 -4.42 11.77 -20.40
C SER A 454 -5.75 12.29 -20.96
N VAL A 455 -6.09 11.85 -22.16
CA VAL A 455 -7.35 12.23 -22.82
C VAL A 455 -8.01 11.00 -23.45
N VAL A 456 -9.30 10.82 -23.20
CA VAL A 456 -10.15 9.77 -23.76
C VAL A 456 -11.26 10.40 -24.59
N VAL A 457 -11.42 9.95 -25.83
CA VAL A 457 -12.51 10.36 -26.73
C VAL A 457 -13.36 9.12 -27.05
N PRO A 458 -14.46 8.91 -26.32
CA PRO A 458 -15.35 7.77 -26.56
C PRO A 458 -16.36 8.13 -27.68
N LEU A 459 -16.32 7.42 -28.81
CA LEU A 459 -17.21 7.64 -29.95
C LEU A 459 -18.16 6.44 -30.17
N ARG A 460 -18.30 5.59 -29.18
CA ARG A 460 -19.12 4.38 -29.27
C ARG A 460 -20.14 4.33 -28.14
N PRO A 461 -21.43 4.00 -28.42
CA PRO A 461 -22.38 3.69 -27.39
C PRO A 461 -21.96 2.42 -26.62
N LEU A 462 -21.78 2.53 -25.33
CA LEU A 462 -21.45 1.41 -24.44
C LEU A 462 -22.75 0.73 -23.95
N THR A 463 -23.48 0.07 -24.85
CA THR A 463 -24.78 -0.56 -24.58
C THR A 463 -24.66 -2.01 -24.07
N ALA A 464 -23.56 -2.38 -23.43
CA ALA A 464 -23.41 -3.75 -22.93
C ALA A 464 -24.39 -4.02 -21.79
N LYS A 465 -25.21 -5.08 -21.90
CA LYS A 465 -26.09 -5.59 -20.85
C LYS A 465 -25.34 -5.99 -19.57
N SER A 466 -24.06 -6.30 -19.68
CA SER A 466 -23.15 -6.47 -18.55
C SER A 466 -22.44 -5.14 -18.29
N ARG A 467 -22.75 -4.48 -17.20
CA ARG A 467 -22.15 -3.21 -16.72
C ARG A 467 -20.62 -3.26 -16.43
N ILE A 468 -19.98 -4.35 -16.76
CA ILE A 468 -18.57 -4.65 -16.52
C ILE A 468 -17.64 -3.86 -17.45
N LEU A 469 -18.02 -3.66 -18.71
CA LEU A 469 -17.14 -3.07 -19.73
C LEU A 469 -16.73 -1.61 -19.46
N PRO A 470 -17.65 -0.74 -19.02
CA PRO A 470 -17.34 0.66 -18.77
C PRO A 470 -16.40 0.91 -17.60
N GLU A 471 -16.63 0.22 -16.48
CA GLU A 471 -15.79 0.31 -15.28
C GLU A 471 -14.37 -0.18 -15.54
N GLN A 472 -14.23 -1.25 -16.30
CA GLN A 472 -12.92 -1.78 -16.70
C GLN A 472 -12.19 -0.87 -17.68
N THR A 473 -12.89 -0.30 -18.65
CA THR A 473 -12.33 0.61 -19.67
C THR A 473 -11.84 1.89 -19.04
N LEU A 474 -12.68 2.48 -18.19
CA LEU A 474 -12.33 3.69 -17.46
C LEU A 474 -11.17 3.43 -16.49
N GLY A 475 -11.29 2.41 -15.64
CA GLY A 475 -10.27 2.09 -14.64
C GLY A 475 -8.87 1.92 -15.21
N ARG A 476 -8.75 1.52 -16.47
CA ARG A 476 -7.46 1.42 -17.16
C ARG A 476 -6.90 2.76 -17.61
N GLY A 477 -7.74 3.68 -18.08
CA GLY A 477 -7.35 5.05 -18.39
C GLY A 477 -6.97 5.87 -17.14
N LEU A 478 -7.41 5.43 -15.96
CA LEU A 478 -7.16 6.13 -14.70
C LEU A 478 -5.80 5.83 -14.05
N ARG A 479 -4.96 4.97 -14.62
CA ARG A 479 -3.63 4.68 -14.03
C ARG A 479 -2.72 5.89 -14.08
N ARG A 480 -1.98 6.11 -12.99
CA ARG A 480 -1.13 7.29 -12.82
C ARG A 480 0.23 7.15 -13.47
N MET A 481 0.74 8.28 -13.97
CA MET A 481 2.14 8.45 -14.42
C MET A 481 3.10 8.64 -13.25
N THR A 482 2.60 9.22 -12.15
CA THR A 482 3.38 9.47 -10.93
C THR A 482 2.95 8.54 -9.80
N PRO A 483 3.85 8.18 -8.87
CA PRO A 483 3.48 7.38 -7.71
C PRO A 483 2.39 8.06 -6.86
N PRO A 484 1.40 7.33 -6.34
CA PRO A 484 0.47 7.87 -5.35
C PRO A 484 1.19 8.44 -4.13
N GLY A 485 0.66 9.52 -3.57
CA GLY A 485 1.30 10.24 -2.46
C GLY A 485 2.44 11.18 -2.86
N SER A 486 2.74 11.33 -4.16
CA SER A 486 3.75 12.26 -4.68
C SER A 486 3.34 13.74 -4.64
N GLY A 487 2.15 14.07 -4.13
CA GLY A 487 1.63 15.45 -4.12
C GLY A 487 1.05 15.92 -5.46
N VAL A 488 0.93 15.04 -6.44
CA VAL A 488 0.39 15.34 -7.77
C VAL A 488 -1.07 14.91 -7.86
N ASP A 489 -1.98 15.80 -8.26
CA ASP A 489 -3.37 15.49 -8.60
C ASP A 489 -3.50 15.24 -10.10
N GLU A 490 -3.29 13.99 -10.52
CA GLU A 490 -3.39 13.64 -11.93
C GLU A 490 -4.84 13.50 -12.36
N LYS A 491 -5.17 14.15 -13.48
CA LYS A 491 -6.47 14.10 -14.11
C LYS A 491 -6.42 13.33 -15.44
N VAL A 492 -7.54 12.72 -15.82
CA VAL A 492 -7.80 12.25 -17.18
C VAL A 492 -9.05 12.95 -17.68
N VAL A 493 -8.95 13.55 -18.86
CA VAL A 493 -10.08 14.24 -19.49
C VAL A 493 -10.84 13.25 -20.37
N VAL A 494 -12.12 13.09 -20.10
CA VAL A 494 -13.04 12.29 -20.94
C VAL A 494 -13.92 13.27 -21.72
N ILE A 495 -13.76 13.33 -23.03
CA ILE A 495 -14.58 14.20 -23.89
C ILE A 495 -16.02 13.66 -23.92
N GLU A 496 -17.00 14.52 -23.67
CA GLU A 496 -18.40 14.13 -23.60
C GLU A 496 -18.91 13.53 -24.91
N HIS A 497 -19.65 12.42 -24.76
CA HIS A 497 -20.44 11.81 -25.84
C HIS A 497 -21.81 11.41 -25.28
N GLU A 498 -22.90 11.65 -26.03
CA GLU A 498 -24.26 11.48 -25.54
C GLU A 498 -24.54 10.05 -25.04
N ALA A 499 -24.08 9.04 -25.77
CA ALA A 499 -24.20 7.63 -25.36
C ALA A 499 -23.36 7.23 -24.13
N PHE A 500 -22.44 8.09 -23.70
CA PHE A 500 -21.61 7.87 -22.52
C PHE A 500 -22.20 8.52 -21.27
N ARG A 501 -23.10 9.50 -21.45
CA ARG A 501 -23.72 10.26 -20.35
C ARG A 501 -24.57 9.35 -19.46
N ASP A 502 -25.48 8.58 -20.03
CA ASP A 502 -26.39 7.68 -19.29
C ASP A 502 -25.63 6.61 -18.53
N LEU A 503 -24.55 6.11 -19.10
CA LEU A 503 -23.69 5.13 -18.50
C LEU A 503 -22.93 5.70 -17.29
N TRP A 504 -22.35 6.90 -17.46
CA TRP A 504 -21.64 7.60 -16.40
C TRP A 504 -22.57 7.86 -15.22
N ASP A 505 -23.76 8.38 -15.47
CA ASP A 505 -24.70 8.72 -14.40
C ASP A 505 -25.12 7.47 -13.63
N THR A 506 -25.21 6.31 -14.29
CA THR A 506 -25.52 5.03 -13.64
C THR A 506 -24.33 4.49 -12.85
N VAL A 507 -23.14 4.39 -13.45
CA VAL A 507 -21.92 3.83 -12.81
C VAL A 507 -21.44 4.76 -11.69
N ILE A 508 -21.48 6.07 -11.92
CA ILE A 508 -21.14 7.10 -10.92
C ILE A 508 -22.04 6.99 -9.70
N ALA A 509 -23.36 6.87 -9.93
CA ALA A 509 -24.32 6.77 -8.84
C ALA A 509 -24.16 5.45 -8.04
N GLU A 510 -23.90 4.33 -8.71
CA GLU A 510 -23.73 3.02 -8.07
C GLU A 510 -22.40 2.89 -7.29
N GLU A 511 -21.31 3.47 -7.81
CA GLU A 511 -19.98 3.44 -7.18
C GLU A 511 -19.73 4.65 -6.27
N GLY A 512 -20.65 5.59 -6.16
CA GLY A 512 -20.51 6.81 -5.34
C GLY A 512 -19.37 7.73 -5.78
N ILE A 513 -19.05 7.74 -7.09
CA ILE A 513 -17.95 8.53 -7.64
C ILE A 513 -18.41 9.98 -7.83
N ALA A 514 -17.76 10.94 -7.17
CA ALA A 514 -17.92 12.35 -7.50
C ALA A 514 -17.12 12.67 -8.77
N VAL A 515 -17.80 12.97 -9.88
CA VAL A 515 -17.16 13.37 -11.13
C VAL A 515 -17.33 14.87 -11.33
N ASP A 516 -16.20 15.51 -11.61
CA ASP A 516 -16.15 16.92 -11.96
C ASP A 516 -16.57 17.08 -13.44
N ARG A 517 -17.61 17.87 -13.68
CA ARG A 517 -18.09 18.21 -15.04
C ARG A 517 -17.79 19.67 -15.28
N ARG A 518 -17.04 19.96 -16.32
CA ARG A 518 -16.64 21.30 -16.70
C ARG A 518 -16.77 21.46 -18.22
N ASP A 519 -16.90 22.67 -18.68
CA ASP A 519 -16.70 22.98 -20.10
C ASP A 519 -15.32 22.44 -20.49
N ALA A 520 -15.21 21.76 -21.63
CA ALA A 520 -13.96 21.17 -22.07
C ALA A 520 -12.83 22.22 -22.15
N ASP A 521 -13.16 23.48 -22.47
CA ASP A 521 -12.18 24.56 -22.53
C ASP A 521 -11.64 24.96 -21.14
N ASP A 522 -12.38 24.71 -20.05
CA ASP A 522 -12.01 25.08 -18.68
C ASP A 522 -11.19 23.97 -17.97
N VAL A 523 -11.00 22.81 -18.60
CA VAL A 523 -10.21 21.72 -18.01
C VAL A 523 -8.75 21.85 -18.41
N HIS A 524 -7.89 22.25 -17.49
CA HIS A 524 -6.44 22.37 -17.69
C HIS A 524 -5.65 21.40 -16.81
N PRO A 525 -4.43 20.99 -17.22
CA PRO A 525 -3.53 20.26 -16.33
C PRO A 525 -3.05 21.18 -15.19
N GLU A 526 -3.53 20.92 -13.95
CA GLU A 526 -3.19 21.71 -12.76
C GLU A 526 -1.90 21.19 -12.14
N VAL A 527 -0.79 21.23 -12.90
CA VAL A 527 0.52 20.75 -12.45
C VAL A 527 1.61 21.76 -12.85
N THR A 528 2.57 21.95 -11.95
CA THR A 528 3.82 22.67 -12.22
C THR A 528 4.93 21.67 -12.43
N VAL A 529 5.73 21.83 -13.48
CA VAL A 529 6.93 21.02 -13.67
C VAL A 529 8.11 21.73 -13.03
N ILE A 530 8.71 21.10 -12.04
CA ILE A 530 9.90 21.62 -11.36
C ILE A 530 11.12 21.04 -12.04
N THR A 531 12.00 21.92 -12.52
CA THR A 531 13.20 21.57 -13.29
C THR A 531 14.43 22.24 -12.71
N VAL A 532 15.58 21.62 -12.90
CA VAL A 532 16.88 22.24 -12.69
C VAL A 532 17.10 23.31 -13.77
N GLN A 533 17.51 24.51 -13.39
CA GLN A 533 17.74 25.62 -14.31
C GLN A 533 19.21 25.68 -14.69
N PRO A 534 19.59 25.52 -15.99
CA PRO A 534 20.98 25.51 -16.42
C PRO A 534 21.74 26.81 -16.16
N ASP A 535 21.04 27.93 -16.13
CA ASP A 535 21.60 29.25 -15.84
C ASP A 535 21.81 29.52 -14.34
N ARG A 536 21.34 28.63 -13.48
CA ARG A 536 21.41 28.72 -12.01
C ARG A 536 22.32 27.66 -11.37
N MET A 537 23.25 27.09 -12.10
CA MET A 537 24.18 26.08 -11.60
C MET A 537 25.08 26.57 -10.46
N SER A 538 25.27 27.87 -10.30
CA SER A 538 25.95 28.47 -9.16
C SER A 538 25.24 28.23 -7.82
N HIS A 539 23.93 27.91 -7.87
CA HIS A 539 23.12 27.58 -6.71
C HIS A 539 23.02 26.07 -6.44
N ASP A 540 23.80 25.24 -7.14
CA ASP A 540 23.85 23.80 -6.83
C ASP A 540 24.41 23.58 -5.43
N ILE A 541 23.80 22.63 -4.69
CA ILE A 541 24.26 22.23 -3.36
C ILE A 541 24.61 20.76 -3.41
N GLU A 542 25.80 20.46 -2.92
CA GLU A 542 26.32 19.11 -2.76
C GLU A 542 26.01 18.61 -1.34
N ILE A 543 25.21 17.54 -1.23
CA ILE A 543 24.83 16.93 0.05
C ILE A 543 25.61 15.63 0.23
N PRO A 544 26.42 15.48 1.31
CA PRO A 544 27.14 14.23 1.57
C PRO A 544 26.17 13.06 1.76
N GLN A 545 26.37 11.99 0.99
CA GLN A 545 25.71 10.73 1.24
C GLN A 545 26.56 9.92 2.21
N LEU A 546 25.95 9.55 3.32
CA LEU A 546 26.58 8.72 4.36
C LEU A 546 26.00 7.32 4.31
N THR A 547 26.83 6.31 4.56
CA THR A 547 26.33 4.95 4.71
C THR A 547 25.30 4.89 5.85
N ARG A 548 24.35 3.99 5.72
CA ARG A 548 23.28 3.80 6.72
C ARG A 548 23.90 3.51 8.09
N VAL A 549 23.55 4.32 9.07
CA VAL A 549 24.10 4.22 10.43
C VAL A 549 23.35 3.20 11.28
N LEU A 550 22.08 2.96 10.98
CA LEU A 550 21.26 2.06 11.76
C LEU A 550 20.94 0.77 10.98
N SER A 551 21.26 -0.38 11.54
CA SER A 551 20.82 -1.69 11.02
C SER A 551 20.31 -2.56 12.16
N ARG A 552 19.30 -3.40 11.90
CA ARG A 552 18.86 -4.43 12.85
C ARG A 552 19.71 -5.68 12.69
N ASP A 553 20.34 -6.12 13.79
CA ASP A 553 21.02 -7.40 13.85
C ASP A 553 20.63 -8.14 15.12
N SER A 554 19.88 -9.21 14.97
CA SER A 554 19.46 -10.07 16.10
C SER A 554 20.59 -10.99 16.62
N ALA A 555 21.74 -11.06 15.93
CA ALA A 555 22.86 -11.88 16.39
C ALA A 555 23.43 -11.35 17.72
N GLU A 556 23.45 -10.03 17.91
CA GLU A 556 23.94 -9.38 19.12
C GLU A 556 23.03 -9.59 20.35
N LEU A 557 21.76 -9.97 20.14
CA LEU A 557 20.84 -10.26 21.23
C LEU A 557 21.37 -11.35 22.18
N ARG A 558 22.11 -12.32 21.66
CA ARG A 558 22.71 -13.40 22.44
C ARG A 558 23.78 -12.92 23.43
N SER A 559 24.33 -11.74 23.23
CA SER A 559 25.30 -11.11 24.09
C SER A 559 24.70 -10.35 25.27
N LEU A 560 23.39 -10.03 25.21
CA LEU A 560 22.68 -9.29 26.25
C LEU A 560 22.46 -10.15 27.48
N ARG A 561 22.95 -9.69 28.65
CA ARG A 561 22.82 -10.37 29.93
C ARG A 561 21.86 -9.61 30.85
N PRO A 562 21.23 -10.28 31.82
CA PRO A 562 20.39 -9.62 32.84
C PRO A 562 21.06 -8.43 33.53
N ALA A 563 22.39 -8.55 33.77
CA ALA A 563 23.19 -7.50 34.38
C ALA A 563 23.28 -6.21 33.53
N ASP A 564 23.17 -6.33 32.22
CA ASP A 564 23.22 -5.20 31.28
C ASP A 564 21.89 -4.40 31.26
N VAL A 565 20.80 -4.98 31.77
CA VAL A 565 19.47 -4.35 31.82
C VAL A 565 19.35 -3.48 33.10
N PRO A 566 18.89 -2.23 32.98
CA PRO A 566 18.68 -1.37 34.16
C PRO A 566 17.75 -2.01 35.19
N ALA A 567 18.15 -2.08 36.44
CA ALA A 567 17.30 -2.58 37.52
C ALA A 567 16.10 -1.65 37.73
N ARG A 568 14.90 -2.22 37.70
CA ARG A 568 13.64 -1.54 38.06
C ARG A 568 12.92 -2.38 39.10
N LEU A 569 12.65 -1.78 40.24
CA LEU A 569 12.15 -2.52 41.41
C LEU A 569 10.63 -2.68 41.37
N ILE A 570 10.20 -3.92 41.57
CA ILE A 570 8.81 -4.28 41.82
C ILE A 570 8.64 -4.38 43.33
N PRO A 571 7.71 -3.62 43.93
CA PRO A 571 7.46 -3.76 45.38
C PRO A 571 6.80 -5.12 45.67
N LEU A 572 7.44 -5.90 46.56
CA LEU A 572 6.79 -7.06 47.15
C LEU A 572 5.90 -6.53 48.33
N ALA A 573 4.62 -6.37 48.06
CA ALA A 573 3.68 -5.92 49.10
C ALA A 573 3.23 -7.10 49.99
N ASP A 574 3.31 -6.95 51.29
CA ASP A 574 2.78 -7.95 52.26
C ASP A 574 1.26 -8.18 52.09
N GLU A 575 0.57 -7.25 51.45
CA GLU A 575 -0.88 -7.32 51.13
C GLU A 575 -1.21 -8.37 50.07
N LEU A 576 -0.22 -8.82 49.27
CA LEU A 576 -0.40 -9.86 48.27
C LEU A 576 -0.57 -11.28 48.87
N ARG A 577 -0.35 -11.43 50.18
CA ARG A 577 -0.44 -12.76 50.83
C ARG A 577 -1.86 -13.26 51.06
N ASN A 578 -2.91 -12.39 50.95
CA ASN A 578 -4.29 -12.73 51.27
C ASN A 578 -5.29 -12.09 50.29
N SER A 579 -5.25 -12.49 49.05
CA SER A 579 -6.29 -12.08 48.09
C SER A 579 -7.29 -13.24 47.87
N ASP A 580 -8.24 -13.34 48.77
CA ASP A 580 -9.39 -14.21 48.58
C ASP A 580 -10.45 -13.47 47.73
N ILE A 581 -11.11 -14.18 46.82
CA ILE A 581 -12.20 -13.65 46.02
C ILE A 581 -13.52 -13.92 46.69
N ASP A 582 -14.18 -12.87 47.21
CA ASP A 582 -15.53 -12.96 47.77
C ASP A 582 -16.57 -13.02 46.66
N TYR A 583 -17.16 -14.18 46.49
CA TYR A 583 -18.25 -14.41 45.54
C TYR A 583 -19.59 -14.20 46.21
N THR A 584 -20.45 -13.41 45.57
CA THR A 584 -21.83 -13.22 46.00
C THR A 584 -22.78 -13.53 44.87
N GLY A 585 -23.39 -14.73 44.88
CA GLY A 585 -24.41 -15.13 43.92
C GLY A 585 -25.74 -14.45 44.28
N ARG A 586 -26.36 -13.76 43.29
CA ARG A 586 -27.70 -13.17 43.46
C ARG A 586 -28.65 -13.81 42.45
N ASP A 587 -29.86 -14.11 42.94
CA ASP A 587 -30.93 -14.49 42.02
C ASP A 587 -31.26 -13.31 41.09
N LEU A 588 -31.25 -13.55 39.78
CA LEU A 588 -31.42 -12.51 38.76
C LEU A 588 -32.85 -11.89 38.74
N LEU A 589 -33.86 -12.60 39.28
CA LEU A 589 -35.26 -12.15 39.27
C LEU A 589 -35.63 -11.41 40.55
N THR A 590 -35.14 -11.90 41.69
CA THR A 590 -35.51 -11.40 43.00
C THR A 590 -34.45 -10.46 43.63
N GLY A 591 -33.22 -10.47 43.12
CA GLY A 591 -32.10 -9.72 43.65
C GLY A 591 -31.58 -10.27 45.02
N VAL A 592 -32.18 -11.36 45.52
CA VAL A 592 -31.79 -11.94 46.80
C VAL A 592 -30.46 -12.67 46.69
N VAL A 593 -29.60 -12.51 47.69
CA VAL A 593 -28.35 -13.25 47.79
C VAL A 593 -28.65 -14.72 48.07
N VAL A 594 -28.32 -15.59 47.14
CA VAL A 594 -28.55 -17.04 47.25
C VAL A 594 -27.32 -17.80 47.68
N GLU A 595 -26.13 -17.21 47.47
CA GLU A 595 -24.86 -17.83 47.84
C GLU A 595 -23.79 -16.78 48.20
N ARG A 596 -22.97 -17.07 49.17
CA ARG A 596 -21.72 -16.36 49.47
C ARG A 596 -20.63 -17.39 49.70
N ALA A 597 -19.55 -17.26 48.92
CA ALA A 597 -18.39 -18.13 49.03
C ALA A 597 -17.13 -17.30 48.86
N THR A 598 -16.11 -17.64 49.60
CA THR A 598 -14.79 -17.05 49.49
C THR A 598 -13.86 -18.10 48.84
N TYR A 599 -13.29 -17.77 47.72
CA TYR A 599 -12.39 -18.65 46.98
C TYR A 599 -10.99 -18.10 47.07
N PRO A 600 -9.96 -18.95 47.32
CA PRO A 600 -8.58 -18.51 47.23
C PRO A 600 -8.30 -18.16 45.80
N THR A 601 -7.60 -17.03 45.53
CA THR A 601 -7.18 -16.65 44.19
C THR A 601 -6.26 -17.73 43.63
N PRO A 602 -6.54 -18.30 42.43
CA PRO A 602 -5.66 -19.27 41.83
C PRO A 602 -4.27 -18.67 41.61
N VAL A 603 -3.26 -19.18 42.29
CA VAL A 603 -1.86 -18.76 42.16
C VAL A 603 -1.20 -19.58 41.04
N ALA A 604 -0.39 -18.96 40.19
CA ALA A 604 0.47 -19.73 39.30
C ALA A 604 1.46 -20.51 40.18
N ASP A 605 1.48 -21.82 40.03
CA ASP A 605 2.33 -22.75 40.80
C ASP A 605 3.63 -23.12 40.03
N GLN A 606 3.71 -22.64 38.77
CA GLN A 606 4.85 -22.95 37.89
C GLN A 606 5.40 -21.68 37.23
N PRO A 607 6.73 -21.47 37.29
CA PRO A 607 7.35 -20.27 36.68
C PRO A 607 7.38 -20.33 35.15
N GLY A 608 7.38 -21.53 34.56
CA GLY A 608 7.49 -21.72 33.12
C GLY A 608 6.45 -20.93 32.30
N PRO A 609 5.14 -21.07 32.57
CA PRO A 609 4.11 -20.30 31.86
C PRO A 609 4.23 -18.78 32.02
N VAL A 610 4.65 -18.30 33.21
CA VAL A 610 4.83 -16.86 33.48
C VAL A 610 6.01 -16.31 32.67
N ILE A 611 7.15 -17.00 32.68
CA ILE A 611 8.32 -16.61 31.88
C ILE A 611 8.01 -16.67 30.39
N ALA A 612 7.30 -17.71 29.95
CA ALA A 612 6.89 -17.85 28.56
C ALA A 612 5.98 -16.70 28.10
N TRP A 613 5.07 -16.26 28.96
CA TRP A 613 4.22 -15.11 28.68
C TRP A 613 5.06 -13.82 28.52
N PHE A 614 5.92 -13.48 29.47
CA PHE A 614 6.80 -12.31 29.39
C PHE A 614 7.71 -12.36 28.15
N ALA A 615 8.31 -13.52 27.87
CA ALA A 615 9.19 -13.68 26.71
C ALA A 615 8.41 -13.55 25.39
N GLY A 616 7.18 -14.06 25.34
CA GLY A 616 6.28 -13.93 24.21
C GLY A 616 5.86 -12.47 23.98
N GLU A 617 5.47 -11.75 25.04
CA GLU A 617 5.12 -10.33 24.98
C GLU A 617 6.34 -9.49 24.55
N LEU A 618 7.50 -9.72 25.17
CA LEU A 618 8.74 -9.02 24.79
C LEU A 618 9.10 -9.28 23.32
N ALA A 619 9.00 -10.53 22.87
CA ALA A 619 9.25 -10.90 21.47
C ALA A 619 8.29 -10.17 20.51
N ARG A 620 7.03 -10.03 20.91
CA ARG A 620 6.00 -9.33 20.15
C ARG A 620 6.28 -7.82 20.10
N GLU A 621 6.53 -7.19 21.24
CA GLU A 621 6.77 -5.75 21.35
C GLU A 621 8.05 -5.32 20.63
N THR A 622 9.15 -6.13 20.75
CA THR A 622 10.42 -5.85 20.10
C THR A 622 10.52 -6.39 18.68
N ARG A 623 9.47 -7.08 18.19
CA ARG A 623 9.43 -7.70 16.84
C ARG A 623 10.53 -8.73 16.59
N LEU A 624 10.90 -9.44 17.63
CA LEU A 624 11.91 -10.50 17.62
C LEU A 624 11.28 -11.90 17.79
N THR A 625 10.09 -12.09 17.24
CA THR A 625 9.42 -13.39 17.19
C THR A 625 10.37 -14.38 16.52
N GLY A 626 10.47 -15.59 17.05
CA GLY A 626 11.52 -16.56 16.67
C GLY A 626 12.81 -16.47 17.52
N GLN A 627 12.98 -15.45 18.36
CA GLN A 627 14.08 -15.36 19.32
C GLN A 627 13.67 -15.78 20.75
N PHE A 628 12.56 -16.49 20.90
CA PHE A 628 12.05 -16.95 22.19
C PHE A 628 13.09 -17.71 23.02
N ALA A 629 13.87 -18.58 22.38
CA ALA A 629 14.93 -19.35 23.04
C ALA A 629 16.05 -18.48 23.64
N VAL A 630 16.22 -17.24 23.14
CA VAL A 630 17.18 -16.27 23.66
C VAL A 630 16.52 -15.36 24.69
N LEU A 631 15.27 -14.95 24.45
CA LEU A 631 14.53 -14.02 25.30
C LEU A 631 14.06 -14.66 26.61
N ALA A 632 13.62 -15.91 26.60
CA ALA A 632 13.12 -16.56 27.81
C ALA A 632 14.17 -16.71 28.95
N PRO A 633 15.41 -17.10 28.70
CA PRO A 633 16.48 -17.06 29.72
C PRO A 633 16.80 -15.63 30.19
N LEU A 634 16.79 -14.65 29.27
CA LEU A 634 17.02 -13.23 29.61
C LEU A 634 15.95 -12.70 30.56
N VAL A 635 14.67 -12.95 30.23
CA VAL A 635 13.51 -12.58 31.08
C VAL A 635 13.64 -13.22 32.46
N ARG A 636 13.93 -14.53 32.51
CA ARG A 636 14.10 -15.25 33.77
C ARG A 636 15.21 -14.65 34.61
N GLY A 637 16.38 -14.48 34.05
CA GLY A 637 17.51 -13.92 34.77
C GLY A 637 17.27 -12.47 35.21
N TYR A 638 16.58 -11.66 34.42
CA TYR A 638 16.21 -10.31 34.80
C TYR A 638 15.25 -10.28 36.00
N ILE A 639 14.25 -11.15 36.02
CA ILE A 639 13.31 -11.28 37.15
C ILE A 639 14.06 -11.73 38.40
N GLU A 640 14.88 -12.77 38.27
CA GLU A 640 15.60 -13.37 39.41
C GLU A 640 16.69 -12.46 40.01
N GLU A 641 17.36 -11.63 39.18
CA GLU A 641 18.53 -10.86 39.60
C GLU A 641 18.28 -9.36 39.79
N ARG A 642 17.28 -8.77 39.10
CA ARG A 642 17.20 -7.30 38.91
C ARG A 642 15.88 -6.67 39.29
N SER A 643 14.77 -7.45 39.38
CA SER A 643 13.42 -6.87 39.50
C SER A 643 12.96 -6.65 40.94
N PHE A 644 13.55 -7.23 41.95
CA PHE A 644 13.07 -7.21 43.34
C PHE A 644 14.09 -6.67 44.38
N GLY A 645 15.10 -5.96 43.93
CA GLY A 645 16.09 -5.34 44.84
C GLY A 645 17.15 -6.31 45.41
N GLY A 646 17.06 -7.59 45.08
CA GLY A 646 17.97 -8.65 45.42
C GLY A 646 17.62 -9.91 44.67
N PRO A 647 18.44 -10.97 44.72
CA PRO A 647 18.15 -12.23 44.09
C PRO A 647 16.87 -12.85 44.66
N VAL A 648 15.98 -13.31 43.78
CA VAL A 648 14.75 -13.99 44.14
C VAL A 648 14.65 -15.32 43.38
N ASP A 649 13.93 -16.29 43.94
CA ASP A 649 13.52 -17.47 43.19
C ASP A 649 12.22 -17.20 42.47
N VAL A 650 12.23 -17.27 41.12
CA VAL A 650 11.00 -17.05 40.32
C VAL A 650 9.93 -18.09 40.60
N ALA A 651 10.27 -19.22 41.23
CA ALA A 651 9.33 -20.25 41.67
C ALA A 651 8.64 -19.91 43.00
N ASP A 652 9.07 -18.86 43.68
CA ASP A 652 8.41 -18.40 44.93
C ASP A 652 6.98 -17.92 44.59
N PRO A 653 5.93 -18.46 45.24
CA PRO A 653 4.55 -18.05 45.00
C PRO A 653 4.29 -16.56 45.12
N LEU A 654 4.99 -15.86 46.05
CA LEU A 654 4.87 -14.41 46.20
C LEU A 654 5.46 -13.64 45.02
N VAL A 655 6.55 -14.11 44.45
CA VAL A 655 7.16 -13.54 43.24
C VAL A 655 6.23 -13.75 42.05
N LEU A 656 5.68 -14.96 41.88
CA LEU A 656 4.74 -15.27 40.82
C LEU A 656 3.45 -14.45 40.92
N GLN A 657 2.98 -14.19 42.14
CA GLN A 657 1.80 -13.35 42.39
C GLN A 657 2.10 -11.87 42.07
N ALA A 658 3.25 -11.36 42.49
CA ALA A 658 3.68 -9.98 42.18
C ALA A 658 3.80 -9.74 40.67
N LEU A 659 4.33 -10.72 39.90
CA LEU A 659 4.46 -10.63 38.44
C LEU A 659 3.13 -10.60 37.68
N ARG A 660 2.02 -10.95 38.30
CA ARG A 660 0.67 -10.86 37.72
C ARG A 660 0.10 -9.46 37.74
N GLU A 661 0.64 -8.60 38.60
CA GLU A 661 0.18 -7.21 38.69
C GLU A 661 0.56 -6.43 37.43
N PRO A 662 -0.40 -5.66 36.83
CA PRO A 662 -0.14 -4.87 35.63
C PRO A 662 1.07 -3.93 35.75
N ALA A 663 1.28 -3.36 36.94
CA ALA A 663 2.41 -2.47 37.18
C ALA A 663 3.75 -3.24 37.16
N ALA A 664 3.80 -4.49 37.63
CA ALA A 664 4.98 -5.33 37.55
C ALA A 664 5.28 -5.76 36.10
N GLN A 665 4.23 -6.07 35.34
CA GLN A 665 4.35 -6.41 33.94
C GLN A 665 4.95 -5.25 33.13
N GLU A 666 4.47 -4.03 33.34
CA GLU A 666 4.99 -2.84 32.70
C GLU A 666 6.46 -2.56 33.07
N VAL A 667 6.83 -2.78 34.33
CA VAL A 667 8.22 -2.62 34.81
C VAL A 667 9.16 -3.61 34.11
N VAL A 668 8.81 -4.90 34.08
CA VAL A 668 9.63 -5.95 33.47
C VAL A 668 9.75 -5.78 31.96
N LEU A 669 8.61 -5.65 31.28
CA LEU A 669 8.57 -5.48 29.82
C LEU A 669 9.23 -4.18 29.39
N GLY A 670 8.99 -3.06 30.08
CA GLY A 670 9.58 -1.77 29.76
C GLY A 670 11.09 -1.72 29.89
N ALA A 671 11.65 -2.36 30.94
CA ALA A 671 13.10 -2.45 31.14
C ALA A 671 13.78 -3.32 30.07
N LEU A 672 13.21 -4.52 29.85
CA LEU A 672 13.76 -5.46 28.87
C LEU A 672 13.59 -4.99 27.44
N ARG A 673 12.45 -4.38 27.10
CA ARG A 673 12.20 -3.82 25.76
C ARG A 673 13.29 -2.82 25.39
N HIS A 674 13.54 -1.86 26.26
CA HIS A 674 14.55 -0.82 26.00
C HIS A 674 15.94 -1.43 25.77
N ALA A 675 16.37 -2.33 26.65
CA ALA A 675 17.68 -2.97 26.54
C ALA A 675 17.81 -3.87 25.30
N VAL A 676 16.75 -4.60 24.95
CA VAL A 676 16.70 -5.44 23.75
C VAL A 676 16.76 -4.59 22.48
N GLU A 677 15.99 -3.51 22.43
CA GLU A 677 15.95 -2.59 21.31
C GLU A 677 17.28 -1.89 21.10
N GLU A 678 17.94 -1.44 22.17
CA GLU A 678 19.31 -0.86 22.09
C GLU A 678 20.32 -1.88 21.52
N ARG A 679 20.21 -3.14 21.91
CA ARG A 679 21.17 -4.18 21.53
C ARG A 679 20.97 -4.66 20.09
N VAL A 680 19.73 -4.68 19.60
CA VAL A 680 19.38 -5.11 18.25
C VAL A 680 19.65 -4.05 17.21
N LEU A 681 19.57 -2.77 17.58
CA LEU A 681 19.91 -1.64 16.70
C LEU A 681 21.40 -1.35 16.80
N ILE A 682 22.16 -1.81 15.82
CA ILE A 682 23.58 -1.53 15.71
C ILE A 682 23.79 -0.20 15.01
N ALA A 683 24.41 0.75 15.70
CA ALA A 683 24.96 1.94 15.09
C ALA A 683 26.31 1.59 14.44
N ARG A 684 26.38 1.65 13.13
CA ARG A 684 27.66 1.57 12.40
C ARG A 684 28.26 2.96 12.26
N THR A 685 29.59 3.05 12.24
CA THR A 685 30.30 4.30 11.97
C THR A 685 29.88 4.81 10.59
N ALA A 686 29.45 6.07 10.51
CA ALA A 686 29.06 6.66 9.24
C ALA A 686 30.31 6.85 8.37
N GLU A 687 30.26 6.28 7.17
CA GLU A 687 31.29 6.45 6.15
C GLU A 687 30.67 7.24 4.98
N SER A 688 31.46 8.12 4.37
CA SER A 688 31.01 8.87 3.21
C SER A 688 30.87 7.94 2.00
N GLU A 689 29.76 8.01 1.31
CA GLU A 689 29.61 7.34 0.03
C GLU A 689 30.50 8.01 -1.05
N PRO A 690 30.96 7.25 -2.06
CA PRO A 690 31.88 7.78 -3.06
C PRO A 690 31.32 8.93 -3.91
N LYS A 691 30.00 9.09 -3.93
CA LYS A 691 29.33 10.11 -4.75
C LYS A 691 28.32 10.88 -3.89
N PRO A 692 28.52 12.17 -3.69
CA PRO A 692 27.53 13.00 -3.02
C PRO A 692 26.27 13.18 -3.88
N LEU A 693 25.16 13.51 -3.24
CA LEU A 693 23.94 13.91 -3.89
C LEU A 693 24.07 15.37 -4.35
N LEU A 694 23.92 15.59 -5.66
CA LEU A 694 23.90 16.91 -6.26
C LEU A 694 22.46 17.30 -6.60
N LEU A 695 21.99 18.47 -6.20
CA LEU A 695 20.66 18.97 -6.56
C LEU A 695 20.50 19.07 -8.09
N SER A 696 21.56 19.40 -8.80
CA SER A 696 21.59 19.46 -10.28
C SER A 696 21.28 18.13 -10.97
N ARG A 697 21.41 17.01 -10.28
CA ARG A 697 21.05 15.66 -10.80
C ARG A 697 19.60 15.27 -10.56
N THR A 698 18.83 16.11 -9.91
CA THR A 698 17.39 15.86 -9.71
C THR A 698 16.69 15.86 -11.06
N ARG A 699 15.97 14.78 -11.34
CA ARG A 699 15.16 14.69 -12.57
C ARG A 699 13.97 15.64 -12.47
N PRO A 700 13.51 16.22 -13.58
CA PRO A 700 12.28 16.99 -13.59
C PRO A 700 11.12 16.21 -13.00
N PHE A 701 10.33 16.85 -12.15
CA PHE A 701 9.19 16.22 -11.48
C PHE A 701 7.95 17.12 -11.46
N LEU A 702 6.79 16.50 -11.24
CA LEU A 702 5.50 17.17 -11.26
C LEU A 702 5.08 17.55 -9.85
N TRP A 703 4.42 18.71 -9.71
CA TRP A 703 3.90 19.23 -8.46
C TRP A 703 2.54 19.89 -8.66
N SER A 704 1.52 19.57 -7.84
CA SER A 704 0.15 20.13 -7.93
C SER A 704 -0.27 20.96 -6.72
N ARG A 705 0.63 21.13 -5.74
CA ARG A 705 0.40 21.98 -4.58
C ARG A 705 1.06 23.34 -4.78
N ASP A 706 1.06 24.16 -3.74
CA ASP A 706 1.69 25.48 -3.76
C ASP A 706 3.16 25.42 -4.15
N THR A 707 3.60 26.46 -4.87
CA THR A 707 5.00 26.64 -5.23
C THR A 707 5.45 28.04 -4.87
N ALA A 708 6.73 28.17 -4.49
CA ALA A 708 7.36 29.48 -4.28
C ALA A 708 8.43 29.72 -5.33
N GLY A 709 8.45 30.94 -5.90
CA GLY A 709 9.59 31.40 -6.72
C GLY A 709 10.78 31.71 -5.82
N ALA A 710 12.01 31.40 -6.29
CA ALA A 710 13.24 31.74 -5.57
C ALA A 710 14.35 32.08 -6.54
N ALA A 711 15.04 33.22 -6.31
CA ALA A 711 16.20 33.63 -7.10
C ALA A 711 17.46 32.84 -6.70
N LYS A 712 17.58 32.47 -5.42
CA LYS A 712 18.73 31.75 -4.86
C LYS A 712 18.59 30.21 -4.89
N SER A 713 17.86 29.69 -5.84
CA SER A 713 17.68 28.24 -5.99
C SER A 713 18.00 27.76 -7.39
N ILE A 714 18.55 26.56 -7.46
CA ILE A 714 18.79 25.86 -8.73
C ILE A 714 17.48 25.41 -9.42
N PHE A 715 16.39 25.24 -8.66
CA PHE A 715 15.10 24.79 -9.20
C PHE A 715 14.29 25.94 -9.79
N SER A 716 13.48 25.66 -10.81
CA SER A 716 12.55 26.62 -11.43
C SER A 716 11.53 27.17 -10.44
N ALA A 717 11.11 26.36 -9.47
CA ALA A 717 10.24 26.73 -8.35
C ALA A 717 10.49 25.77 -7.16
N GLN A 718 10.10 26.20 -5.95
CA GLN A 718 10.19 25.39 -4.75
C GLN A 718 8.87 24.67 -4.51
N PRO A 719 8.85 23.34 -4.37
CA PRO A 719 7.64 22.57 -4.08
C PRO A 719 7.27 22.72 -2.60
N CYS A 720 6.17 23.37 -2.28
CA CYS A 720 5.74 23.63 -0.92
C CYS A 720 4.51 22.78 -0.56
N ASP A 721 4.54 22.15 0.63
CA ASP A 721 3.44 21.37 1.18
C ASP A 721 2.47 22.21 2.03
N SER A 722 2.92 23.40 2.45
CA SER A 722 2.18 24.29 3.35
C SER A 722 2.47 25.77 3.10
N GLY A 723 1.54 26.64 3.52
CA GLY A 723 1.74 28.09 3.47
C GLY A 723 2.92 28.56 4.33
N LEU A 724 3.28 27.83 5.40
CA LEU A 724 4.49 28.09 6.18
C LEU A 724 5.74 27.98 5.30
N GLU A 725 5.86 26.92 4.53
CA GLU A 725 6.99 26.68 3.65
C GLU A 725 7.10 27.71 2.53
N VAL A 726 5.97 28.16 1.98
CA VAL A 726 5.95 29.26 0.99
C VAL A 726 6.55 30.53 1.58
N ARG A 727 6.15 30.91 2.80
CA ARG A 727 6.69 32.09 3.49
C ARG A 727 8.14 31.90 3.87
N PHE A 728 8.53 30.68 4.27
CA PHE A 728 9.91 30.36 4.61
C PHE A 728 10.84 30.42 3.39
N CYS A 729 10.38 29.98 2.21
CA CYS A 729 11.10 30.19 0.94
C CYS A 729 11.34 31.68 0.68
N ALA A 730 10.31 32.52 0.82
CA ALA A 730 10.43 33.96 0.63
C ALA A 730 11.38 34.61 1.66
N PHE A 731 11.38 34.11 2.90
CA PHE A 731 12.34 34.53 3.93
C PHE A 731 13.77 34.19 3.52
N LEU A 732 14.07 32.92 3.14
CA LEU A 732 15.42 32.51 2.73
C LEU A 732 15.92 33.30 1.52
N ASP A 733 15.06 33.58 0.56
CA ASP A 733 15.41 34.28 -0.68
C ASP A 733 15.82 35.74 -0.41
N ARG A 734 15.21 36.39 0.60
CA ARG A 734 15.57 37.79 1.00
C ARG A 734 16.75 37.89 1.96
N CYS A 735 17.13 36.81 2.68
CA CYS A 735 18.21 36.82 3.65
C CYS A 735 19.58 37.07 2.99
N GLY A 736 20.31 38.11 3.39
CA GLY A 736 21.64 38.47 2.83
C GLY A 736 22.74 37.46 3.10
N ASP A 737 22.61 36.64 4.16
CA ASP A 737 23.53 35.59 4.56
C ASP A 737 23.26 34.22 3.95
N VAL A 738 22.21 34.10 3.13
CA VAL A 738 21.88 32.91 2.34
C VAL A 738 22.40 33.09 0.92
N GLU A 739 23.23 32.17 0.47
CA GLU A 739 23.80 32.14 -0.88
C GLU A 739 22.91 31.29 -1.81
N SER A 740 22.49 30.10 -1.34
CA SER A 740 21.66 29.17 -2.09
C SER A 740 20.79 28.35 -1.15
N PHE A 741 19.61 27.95 -1.60
CA PHE A 741 18.76 27.02 -0.88
C PHE A 741 17.86 26.20 -1.81
N ALA A 742 17.33 25.08 -1.30
CA ALA A 742 16.31 24.29 -1.96
C ALA A 742 15.38 23.64 -0.95
N LYS A 743 14.08 23.56 -1.28
CA LYS A 743 13.14 22.66 -0.62
C LYS A 743 13.42 21.24 -1.11
N LEU A 744 13.58 20.31 -0.16
CA LEU A 744 13.93 18.93 -0.41
C LEU A 744 12.65 18.08 -0.60
N ALA A 745 12.09 18.11 -1.82
CA ALA A 745 11.04 17.17 -2.16
C ALA A 745 11.55 15.73 -2.14
N ARG A 746 10.66 14.76 -2.05
CA ARG A 746 11.00 13.32 -2.10
C ARG A 746 11.74 12.93 -3.37
N ASP A 747 11.51 13.67 -4.47
CA ASP A 747 12.18 13.48 -5.77
C ASP A 747 13.68 13.79 -5.72
N VAL A 748 14.15 14.59 -4.76
CA VAL A 748 15.56 14.84 -4.48
C VAL A 748 16.23 13.60 -3.87
N ARG A 749 15.47 12.71 -3.22
CA ARG A 749 15.92 11.43 -2.63
C ARG A 749 16.91 11.59 -1.48
N PHE A 750 16.82 12.68 -0.74
CA PHE A 750 17.58 12.85 0.49
C PHE A 750 16.72 12.44 1.68
N SER A 751 17.20 11.49 2.47
CA SER A 751 16.52 11.03 3.68
C SER A 751 17.52 10.59 4.74
N LEU A 752 17.12 10.70 6.01
CA LEU A 752 17.88 10.27 7.17
C LEU A 752 17.13 9.14 7.88
N GLU A 753 17.82 8.05 8.15
CA GLU A 753 17.27 6.96 8.95
C GLU A 753 17.28 7.35 10.43
N TYR A 754 16.17 7.12 11.11
CA TYR A 754 16.07 7.36 12.54
C TYR A 754 15.31 6.24 13.25
N ARG A 755 15.47 6.20 14.57
CA ARG A 755 14.73 5.31 15.44
C ARG A 755 13.48 6.01 15.96
N ALA A 756 12.30 5.57 15.54
CA ALA A 756 11.02 6.08 15.99
C ALA A 756 10.71 5.63 17.44
N GLU A 757 9.73 6.26 18.10
CA GLU A 757 9.36 6.01 19.51
C GLU A 757 9.12 4.53 19.84
N ALA A 758 8.58 3.75 18.92
CA ALA A 758 8.35 2.32 19.08
C ALA A 758 9.58 1.43 18.75
N GLY A 759 10.80 2.00 18.65
CA GLY A 759 12.02 1.27 18.33
C GLY A 759 12.13 0.80 16.88
N ARG A 760 11.23 1.23 16.00
CA ARG A 760 11.22 0.87 14.58
C ARG A 760 12.15 1.77 13.77
N LEU A 761 12.71 1.22 12.70
CA LEU A 761 13.43 2.00 11.71
C LEU A 761 12.43 2.82 10.89
N ALA A 762 12.67 4.12 10.78
CA ALA A 762 11.88 5.05 9.98
C ALA A 762 12.80 6.00 9.21
N TYR A 763 12.24 6.66 8.19
CA TYR A 763 12.98 7.62 7.36
C TYR A 763 12.44 9.02 7.55
N TYR A 764 13.36 9.96 7.79
CA TYR A 764 13.07 11.37 7.93
C TYR A 764 13.53 12.12 6.69
N TYR A 765 12.67 12.94 6.14
CA TYR A 765 12.93 13.80 4.97
C TYR A 765 12.93 15.25 5.42
N PRO A 766 14.11 15.87 5.62
CA PRO A 766 14.21 17.29 5.98
C PRO A 766 13.57 18.19 4.92
N ASP A 767 13.08 19.37 5.35
CA ASP A 767 12.38 20.27 4.46
C ASP A 767 13.31 21.06 3.53
N PHE A 768 14.40 21.60 4.05
CA PHE A 768 15.28 22.47 3.29
C PHE A 768 16.75 22.13 3.47
N VAL A 769 17.53 22.44 2.44
CA VAL A 769 18.97 22.58 2.52
C VAL A 769 19.36 24.00 2.13
N VAL A 770 20.28 24.60 2.89
CA VAL A 770 20.73 25.98 2.71
C VAL A 770 22.26 26.03 2.71
N ARG A 771 22.85 26.73 1.72
CA ARG A 771 24.24 27.13 1.72
C ARG A 771 24.32 28.63 2.08
N ARG A 772 25.08 28.93 3.09
CA ARG A 772 25.30 30.31 3.55
C ARG A 772 26.48 30.95 2.84
N THR A 773 26.55 32.27 2.84
CA THR A 773 27.62 33.05 2.24
C THR A 773 28.98 32.83 2.91
N ASP A 774 29.04 32.32 4.14
CA ASP A 774 30.25 31.88 4.84
C ASP A 774 30.71 30.45 4.49
N GLY A 775 30.03 29.80 3.53
CA GLY A 775 30.32 28.45 3.08
C GLY A 775 29.70 27.35 3.98
N ALA A 776 29.10 27.66 5.11
CA ALA A 776 28.46 26.71 5.96
C ALA A 776 27.12 26.25 5.36
N HIS A 777 26.73 24.99 5.63
CA HIS A 777 25.47 24.41 5.19
C HIS A 777 24.54 24.13 6.37
N VAL A 778 23.26 24.31 6.15
CA VAL A 778 22.22 24.06 7.17
C VAL A 778 21.13 23.19 6.57
N VAL A 779 20.80 22.10 7.24
CA VAL A 779 19.59 21.33 6.98
C VAL A 779 18.49 21.86 7.90
N ILE A 780 17.34 22.21 7.33
CA ILE A 780 16.27 22.87 8.08
C ILE A 780 14.98 22.03 8.00
N GLU A 781 14.30 21.94 9.14
CA GLU A 781 12.95 21.41 9.29
C GLU A 781 12.01 22.52 9.71
N THR A 782 10.87 22.66 9.04
CA THR A 782 9.79 23.56 9.43
C THR A 782 8.64 22.75 10.03
N LYS A 783 8.13 23.13 11.21
CA LYS A 783 7.14 22.28 11.91
C LYS A 783 5.92 23.07 12.31
N GLY A 784 4.74 22.65 11.77
CA GLY A 784 3.42 23.21 12.16
C GLY A 784 2.73 22.47 13.28
N LEU A 785 2.83 21.10 13.34
CA LEU A 785 2.16 20.24 14.31
C LEU A 785 3.16 19.42 15.11
N VAL A 786 2.81 19.09 16.37
CA VAL A 786 3.62 18.24 17.24
C VAL A 786 3.47 16.78 16.84
N ASP A 787 4.59 16.12 16.54
CA ASP A 787 4.71 14.70 16.23
C ASP A 787 5.55 14.05 17.33
N PRO A 788 5.14 12.91 17.94
CA PRO A 788 5.90 12.21 18.98
C PRO A 788 7.34 11.87 18.56
N ASP A 789 7.57 11.63 17.29
CA ASP A 789 8.89 11.28 16.74
C ASP A 789 9.83 12.47 16.53
N VAL A 790 9.37 13.70 16.75
CA VAL A 790 10.20 14.92 16.55
C VAL A 790 11.53 14.90 17.29
N PRO A 791 11.62 14.52 18.59
CA PRO A 791 12.90 14.46 19.29
C PRO A 791 13.90 13.50 18.62
N HIS A 792 13.45 12.36 18.15
CA HIS A 792 14.27 11.35 17.49
C HIS A 792 14.77 11.81 16.12
N LYS A 793 13.92 12.53 15.37
CA LYS A 793 14.28 13.16 14.09
C LYS A 793 15.33 14.26 14.30
N ASP A 794 15.13 15.13 15.30
CA ASP A 794 16.07 16.20 15.65
C ASP A 794 17.44 15.65 16.04
N GLU A 795 17.49 14.65 16.92
CA GLU A 795 18.71 14.00 17.36
C GLU A 795 19.47 13.39 16.18
N ARG A 796 18.75 12.67 15.33
CA ARG A 796 19.35 12.04 14.14
C ARG A 796 19.89 13.06 13.14
N ALA A 797 19.14 14.12 12.85
CA ALA A 797 19.57 15.17 11.93
C ALA A 797 20.76 15.94 12.46
N ALA A 798 20.80 16.22 13.77
CA ALA A 798 21.96 16.84 14.42
C ALA A 798 23.22 15.95 14.36
N ALA A 799 23.06 14.64 14.63
CA ALA A 799 24.15 13.67 14.50
C ALA A 799 24.65 13.57 13.05
N TRP A 800 23.73 13.50 12.07
CA TRP A 800 24.11 13.49 10.66
C TRP A 800 24.89 14.75 10.27
N ALA A 801 24.52 15.93 10.76
CA ALA A 801 25.24 17.16 10.45
C ALA A 801 26.69 17.15 10.96
N VAL A 802 26.95 16.52 12.12
CA VAL A 802 28.31 16.29 12.64
C VAL A 802 29.08 15.34 11.71
N ASP A 803 28.49 14.19 11.37
CA ASP A 803 29.10 13.20 10.50
C ASP A 803 29.37 13.78 9.10
N ALA A 804 28.42 14.54 8.54
CA ALA A 804 28.56 15.22 7.25
C ALA A 804 29.70 16.27 7.27
N THR A 805 29.87 16.98 8.39
CA THR A 805 30.99 17.92 8.58
C THR A 805 32.32 17.18 8.53
N VAL A 806 32.46 16.07 9.22
CA VAL A 806 33.68 15.26 9.23
C VAL A 806 33.96 14.67 7.84
N ALA A 807 32.92 14.13 7.18
CA ALA A 807 33.06 13.46 5.89
C ALA A 807 33.39 14.42 4.73
N SER A 808 32.80 15.62 4.73
CA SER A 808 32.95 16.60 3.63
C SER A 808 34.02 17.66 3.88
N GLY A 809 34.42 17.87 5.12
CA GLY A 809 35.27 19.01 5.52
C GLY A 809 34.54 20.38 5.49
N VAL A 810 33.26 20.39 5.19
CA VAL A 810 32.39 21.57 5.15
C VAL A 810 31.51 21.59 6.40
N ARG A 811 31.35 22.73 7.04
CA ARG A 811 30.52 22.84 8.26
C ARG A 811 29.05 22.64 7.92
N TRP A 812 28.45 21.59 8.46
CA TRP A 812 27.01 21.29 8.42
C TRP A 812 26.39 21.52 9.79
N SER A 813 25.15 21.98 9.80
CA SER A 813 24.33 22.13 11.02
C SER A 813 22.86 21.75 10.72
N TYR A 814 22.11 21.50 11.80
CA TYR A 814 20.67 21.24 11.74
C TYR A 814 19.92 22.32 12.49
N LEU A 815 18.81 22.77 11.94
CA LEU A 815 17.91 23.76 12.54
C LEU A 815 16.46 23.32 12.38
N ARG A 816 15.70 23.18 13.46
CA ARG A 816 14.25 23.07 13.42
C ARG A 816 13.62 24.42 13.73
N VAL A 817 12.68 24.84 12.91
CA VAL A 817 11.93 26.10 13.03
C VAL A 817 10.46 25.78 13.27
N ASP A 818 9.98 26.04 14.48
CA ASP A 818 8.56 25.84 14.83
C ASP A 818 7.73 27.02 14.29
N GLN A 819 6.53 26.75 13.76
CA GLN A 819 5.68 27.74 13.10
C GLN A 819 5.38 28.95 13.98
N GLU A 820 4.96 28.70 15.23
CA GLU A 820 4.64 29.80 16.16
C GLU A 820 5.80 30.76 16.38
N LEU A 821 7.02 30.20 16.49
CA LEU A 821 8.23 31.00 16.67
C LEU A 821 8.54 31.76 15.38
N PHE A 822 8.42 31.11 14.22
CA PHE A 822 8.64 31.77 12.94
C PHE A 822 7.65 32.91 12.71
N ASP A 823 6.36 32.70 12.96
CA ASP A 823 5.31 33.70 12.80
C ASP A 823 5.58 34.97 13.67
N GLN A 824 6.16 34.80 14.87
CA GLN A 824 6.51 35.88 15.76
C GLN A 824 7.78 36.62 15.33
N GLN A 825 8.74 35.90 14.75
CA GLN A 825 10.09 36.42 14.52
C GLN A 825 10.32 36.89 13.08
N GLU A 826 9.64 36.33 12.09
CA GLU A 826 9.83 36.66 10.67
C GLU A 826 9.82 38.15 10.36
N PRO A 827 8.94 38.97 10.95
CA PRO A 827 8.96 40.42 10.73
C PRO A 827 10.13 41.15 11.37
N LEU A 828 10.82 40.50 12.33
CA LEU A 828 11.83 41.14 13.19
C LEU A 828 13.28 40.77 12.79
N VAL A 829 13.47 39.62 12.14
CA VAL A 829 14.78 39.10 11.77
C VAL A 829 15.06 39.31 10.28
N GLY A 830 16.26 39.78 9.95
CA GLY A 830 16.71 40.06 8.59
C GLY A 830 17.66 39.00 8.00
N SER A 831 18.09 38.02 8.79
CA SER A 831 19.02 36.98 8.35
C SER A 831 18.71 35.63 8.95
N LEU A 832 19.17 34.57 8.29
CA LEU A 832 19.06 33.19 8.79
C LEU A 832 19.84 33.01 10.09
N ARG A 833 20.95 33.72 10.27
CA ARG A 833 21.73 33.69 11.48
C ARG A 833 20.95 34.22 12.68
N GLU A 834 20.30 35.38 12.53
CA GLU A 834 19.45 35.95 13.59
C GLU A 834 18.33 35.00 13.97
N LEU A 835 17.63 34.39 12.99
CA LEU A 835 16.61 33.40 13.24
C LEU A 835 17.17 32.17 13.99
N THR A 836 18.36 31.71 13.60
CA THR A 836 19.05 30.59 14.26
C THR A 836 19.35 30.91 15.74
N ASP A 837 19.87 32.11 16.03
CA ASP A 837 20.17 32.54 17.39
C ASP A 837 18.91 32.63 18.26
N VAL A 838 17.80 33.12 17.70
CA VAL A 838 16.50 33.17 18.39
C VAL A 838 15.95 31.75 18.65
N VAL A 839 16.04 30.84 17.71
CA VAL A 839 15.61 29.46 17.90
C VAL A 839 16.40 28.77 19.01
N PHE A 840 17.70 28.93 19.03
CA PHE A 840 18.55 28.35 20.08
C PHE A 840 18.27 28.94 21.46
N GLU A 841 18.07 30.25 21.55
CA GLU A 841 17.73 30.89 22.83
C GLU A 841 16.35 30.48 23.34
N SER A 842 15.34 30.38 22.47
CA SER A 842 14.01 29.88 22.81
C SER A 842 14.07 28.44 23.36
N ARG A 843 14.81 27.54 22.73
CA ARG A 843 14.99 26.15 23.18
C ARG A 843 15.74 26.08 24.51
N ARG A 844 16.78 26.90 24.66
CA ARG A 844 17.51 26.99 25.92
C ARG A 844 16.62 27.43 27.06
N GLN A 845 15.76 28.41 26.83
CA GLN A 845 14.80 28.87 27.84
C GLN A 845 13.74 27.83 28.17
N SER A 846 13.22 27.11 27.18
CA SER A 846 12.28 25.99 27.39
C SER A 846 12.91 24.88 28.25
N TYR A 847 14.14 24.47 27.92
CA TYR A 847 14.89 23.47 28.67
C TYR A 847 15.14 23.91 30.13
N LEU A 848 15.46 25.21 30.35
CA LEU A 848 15.65 25.76 31.70
C LEU A 848 14.32 25.84 32.49
N ARG A 849 13.21 26.10 31.81
CA ARG A 849 11.86 26.07 32.43
C ARG A 849 11.46 24.65 32.84
N GLU A 850 11.67 23.64 31.98
CA GLU A 850 11.42 22.24 32.28
C GLU A 850 12.25 21.74 33.48
N ARG A 851 13.51 22.10 33.56
CA ARG A 851 14.38 21.80 34.72
C ARG A 851 13.98 22.51 36.00
N ARG A 852 13.34 23.69 35.90
CA ARG A 852 12.85 24.49 37.05
C ARG A 852 11.44 24.10 37.45
N ALA A 853 10.68 23.40 36.59
CA ALA A 853 9.37 22.89 36.95
C ALA A 853 9.51 21.87 38.11
N PRO A 854 8.76 22.02 39.21
CA PRO A 854 8.83 21.08 40.31
C PRO A 854 8.44 19.68 39.78
N ARG A 855 9.33 18.74 39.97
CA ARG A 855 9.00 17.34 39.67
C ARG A 855 7.87 16.93 40.62
N PRO A 856 6.80 16.26 40.15
CA PRO A 856 5.76 15.78 41.00
C PRO A 856 6.36 14.88 42.07
N ARG A 857 6.10 15.21 43.35
CA ARG A 857 6.67 14.50 44.49
C ARG A 857 5.84 13.26 44.89
N SER A 858 4.66 13.12 44.30
CA SER A 858 3.77 11.98 44.54
C SER A 858 3.10 11.53 43.23
N ARG A 859 2.59 10.30 43.23
CA ARG A 859 1.83 9.72 42.13
C ARG A 859 0.52 10.49 41.88
N GLU A 860 -0.10 11.02 42.93
CA GLU A 860 -1.29 11.85 42.84
C GLU A 860 -1.02 13.20 42.15
N GLU A 861 0.10 13.83 42.47
CA GLU A 861 0.52 15.07 41.78
C GLU A 861 0.85 14.84 40.31
N ALA A 862 1.46 13.69 39.94
CA ALA A 862 1.70 13.31 38.58
C ALA A 862 0.40 13.07 37.81
N PHE A 863 -0.56 12.36 38.37
CA PHE A 863 -1.88 12.17 37.76
C PHE A 863 -2.65 13.50 37.65
N ALA A 864 -2.63 14.34 38.64
CA ALA A 864 -3.27 15.66 38.58
C ALA A 864 -2.60 16.59 37.52
N LEU A 865 -1.32 16.42 37.24
CA LEU A 865 -0.64 17.12 36.18
C LEU A 865 -1.05 16.57 34.80
N MET A 866 -1.14 15.26 34.66
CA MET A 866 -1.62 14.60 33.42
C MET A 866 -3.08 14.95 33.12
N ASP A 867 -3.94 15.02 34.12
CA ASP A 867 -5.35 15.39 33.94
C ASP A 867 -5.48 16.88 33.54
N ARG A 868 -4.68 17.78 34.09
CA ARG A 868 -4.62 19.19 33.64
C ARG A 868 -4.11 19.33 32.20
N VAL A 869 -3.16 18.50 31.76
CA VAL A 869 -2.69 18.46 30.37
C VAL A 869 -3.79 17.91 29.46
N ARG A 870 -4.51 16.86 29.87
CA ARG A 870 -5.65 16.31 29.13
C ARG A 870 -6.83 17.29 29.02
N GLU A 871 -7.12 18.05 30.09
CA GLU A 871 -8.15 19.08 30.05
C GLU A 871 -7.78 20.25 29.13
N ARG A 872 -6.51 20.67 29.12
CA ARG A 872 -6.02 21.68 28.16
C ARG A 872 -6.09 21.19 26.72
N SER A 873 -5.72 19.93 26.46
CA SER A 873 -5.83 19.33 25.13
C SER A 873 -7.29 19.18 24.68
N ARG A 874 -8.22 18.88 25.60
CA ARG A 874 -9.67 18.85 25.31
C ARG A 874 -10.25 20.25 25.09
N ALA A 875 -9.77 21.26 25.80
CA ALA A 875 -10.19 22.64 25.59
C ALA A 875 -9.75 23.17 24.20
N VAL A 876 -8.56 22.79 23.73
CA VAL A 876 -8.08 23.11 22.38
C VAL A 876 -8.91 22.38 21.31
N ALA A 877 -9.22 21.09 21.51
CA ALA A 877 -10.08 20.33 20.61
C ALA A 877 -11.52 20.88 20.55
N GLY A 878 -12.06 21.39 21.66
CA GLY A 878 -13.36 22.04 21.73
C GLY A 878 -13.43 23.37 20.96
N VAL A 879 -12.33 24.11 20.87
CA VAL A 879 -12.25 25.36 20.09
C VAL A 879 -12.29 25.06 18.59
N ASP A 880 -11.67 23.96 18.13
CA ASP A 880 -11.74 23.55 16.72
C ASP A 880 -13.17 23.09 16.31
N GLU A 881 -13.91 22.44 17.22
CA GLU A 881 -15.33 22.13 16.97
C GLU A 881 -16.23 23.40 16.94
N GLU A 882 -15.92 24.41 17.76
CA GLU A 882 -16.63 25.68 17.78
C GLU A 882 -16.35 26.52 16.54
N ILE A 883 -15.09 26.54 16.07
CA ILE A 883 -14.69 27.18 14.80
C ILE A 883 -15.33 26.49 13.60
N SER A 884 -15.44 25.16 13.60
CA SER A 884 -16.15 24.41 12.55
C SER A 884 -17.64 24.72 12.53
N ARG A 885 -18.30 24.83 13.71
CA ARG A 885 -19.71 25.23 13.82
C ARG A 885 -19.98 26.66 13.34
N LEU A 886 -19.06 27.59 13.58
CA LEU A 886 -19.17 28.99 13.12
C LEU A 886 -18.94 29.13 11.60
N ARG A 887 -18.19 28.18 10.99
CA ARG A 887 -18.03 28.13 9.52
C ARG A 887 -19.23 27.59 8.77
N ASP A 888 -20.04 26.75 9.42
CA ASP A 888 -21.22 26.09 8.84
C ASP A 888 -22.55 26.83 9.13
N ASP A 889 -22.52 28.00 9.79
CA ASP A 889 -23.71 28.83 9.99
C ASP A 889 -23.97 29.74 8.79
N PRO A 890 -25.04 29.46 8.00
CA PRO A 890 -25.34 30.23 6.78
C PRO A 890 -25.85 31.64 7.07
N ARG A 891 -25.74 32.21 8.26
CA ARG A 891 -26.23 33.53 8.70
C ARG A 891 -25.11 34.51 9.13
N GLY A 892 -23.83 34.17 8.88
CA GLY A 892 -22.69 35.03 9.12
C GLY A 892 -22.14 35.64 7.85
#